data_f1b12fc52bb4f040329bf601781792b7
#
_entry.id   f1b12fc52bb4f040329bf601781792b7
#
_cell.length_a   1.000
_cell.length_b   1.000
_cell.length_c   1.000
_cell.angle_alpha   90.00
_cell.angle_beta   90.00
_cell.angle_gamma   90.00
#
_symmetry.space_group_name_H-M   'P 1'
#
loop_
_entity.id
_entity.type
_entity.pdbx_description
1 polymer ?
#
loop_
_entity_poly.entity_id
_entity_poly.type
_entity_poly.pdbx_seq_one_letter_code
_entity_poly.pdbx_strand_id
1 'polypeptide(L)'
;MEHSHHHHTENQQSHDHHDEHGESGHDKHAGHNVADFWKRFIICSIVSIPVLALSHMIQQWLGFEFAFAGDKYVLAVLSTFIFIYGGYPFLKGLYNEVKDKAIGMMTLIGVAITVAWAYSVAITFGLQGMDFYWEMATLIDIMLIGHYFEMKSVMGASRSLELLVKMMPSTAHHLVNGQIHDMPVSELKIGDMVMVKPGEKVPVDGIVIEGESYVDESMLTGESKPVKKEKDSKVIGGAINSNGSLTIKVLSTGKDSYLNKVVKLVEDAQKIKSKTQNFADRAAKILTFVALGGGVITLVVWLLLGFPFVFALERMVTVMVISCPHALGLAVPLVVAISTSIAAQKGLLIRNRTAFENARLITTIIFDKTGTLTKGSHELQEVKVLNTKYDDKELLRLASGIEQHSEHYIAAGLLRKVKELKIEIPKSEKFNYLPGKGLEGIIEGKEMKVVGPNYLKEQNIKITDTIDNFTGTVVYILINKDVAGYFTFSDQIRESSFEAIQILKEAGIKNLLLTGDNEKVAKKVSDDLKMDGYLANVLPHDKLEKVKELQTKGEYVAMTGDGVNDAPALAQADVGIAVGSGTDVAAETADIILVNSDPKDIANLILFGKATYNKMIQNLWWAAGYNILAIPLAAGVLYKWGIMLSPAIGAVLMSLSTIVVAINAQLLKRRIS
;
A
#
# COMPACT_ATOMS: atom_id res chain seq x y z
N MET A 1 45.79 -26.72 51.16
CA MET A 1 46.64 -27.49 50.24
C MET A 1 46.03 -27.33 48.89
N GLU A 2 46.59 -26.37 48.24
CA GLU A 2 47.28 -26.27 46.92
C GLU A 2 46.30 -26.44 45.76
N HIS A 3 45.91 -25.39 45.15
CA HIS A 3 46.50 -24.55 44.11
C HIS A 3 46.90 -25.28 42.83
N SER A 4 46.23 -24.98 41.73
CA SER A 4 46.97 -24.56 40.53
C SER A 4 46.04 -23.80 39.56
N HIS A 5 46.50 -22.60 39.18
CA HIS A 5 46.00 -21.76 38.13
C HIS A 5 46.30 -22.37 36.74
N HIS A 6 45.34 -22.37 35.86
CA HIS A 6 45.62 -22.41 34.41
C HIS A 6 44.88 -21.25 33.70
N HIS A 7 45.69 -20.36 33.16
CA HIS A 7 45.31 -19.38 32.17
C HIS A 7 44.88 -20.09 30.87
N HIS A 8 43.70 -19.85 30.40
CA HIS A 8 43.35 -20.08 29.00
C HIS A 8 43.00 -18.77 28.32
N THR A 9 43.82 -18.43 27.33
CA THR A 9 43.67 -17.41 26.32
C THR A 9 42.42 -17.69 25.50
N GLU A 10 41.41 -16.79 25.57
CA GLU A 10 40.24 -16.82 24.69
C GLU A 10 40.59 -16.31 23.30
N ASN A 11 40.54 -17.21 22.35
CA ASN A 11 40.51 -16.92 20.93
C ASN A 11 39.07 -16.51 20.56
N GLN A 12 38.86 -15.26 20.22
CA GLN A 12 37.62 -14.80 19.61
C GLN A 12 37.50 -15.35 18.20
N GLN A 13 36.71 -16.39 18.00
CA GLN A 13 36.15 -16.78 16.72
C GLN A 13 34.76 -16.17 16.62
N SER A 14 34.64 -15.22 15.66
CA SER A 14 33.37 -14.70 15.19
C SER A 14 32.57 -15.83 14.54
N HIS A 15 31.49 -16.26 15.19
CA HIS A 15 30.48 -17.11 14.55
C HIS A 15 29.52 -16.22 13.75
N ASP A 16 29.72 -16.21 12.44
CA ASP A 16 28.69 -15.81 11.48
C ASP A 16 27.56 -16.85 11.54
N HIS A 17 26.45 -16.49 12.13
CA HIS A 17 25.19 -17.22 11.97
C HIS A 17 24.61 -16.90 10.59
N HIS A 18 24.84 -17.80 9.65
CA HIS A 18 24.04 -17.91 8.44
C HIS A 18 22.65 -18.44 8.81
N ASP A 19 21.67 -17.57 8.87
CA ASP A 19 20.27 -17.96 8.83
C ASP A 19 19.92 -18.39 7.40
N GLU A 20 19.90 -19.71 7.16
CA GLU A 20 19.25 -20.30 5.98
C GLU A 20 17.74 -20.17 6.13
N HIS A 21 17.18 -19.05 5.64
CA HIS A 21 15.75 -18.96 5.33
C HIS A 21 15.57 -18.95 3.82
N GLY A 22 14.76 -19.91 3.35
CA GLY A 22 14.49 -20.24 1.97
C GLY A 22 14.20 -19.04 1.08
N GLU A 23 15.14 -18.75 0.19
CA GLU A 23 14.97 -17.87 -0.95
C GLU A 23 14.03 -18.51 -1.98
N SER A 24 12.77 -18.10 -1.98
CA SER A 24 11.87 -18.30 -3.13
C SER A 24 11.28 -16.97 -3.57
N GLY A 25 12.09 -16.18 -4.24
CA GLY A 25 11.70 -14.94 -4.90
C GLY A 25 12.92 -14.32 -5.54
N HIS A 26 13.23 -14.72 -6.79
CA HIS A 26 14.32 -14.11 -7.57
C HIS A 26 14.08 -12.61 -7.70
N ASP A 27 14.76 -11.84 -6.87
CA ASP A 27 14.97 -10.43 -7.05
C ASP A 27 15.95 -10.28 -8.24
N LYS A 28 15.39 -10.10 -9.45
CA LYS A 28 16.17 -10.00 -10.72
C LYS A 28 17.19 -8.85 -10.70
N HIS A 29 17.17 -8.02 -9.68
CA HIS A 29 17.99 -6.81 -9.53
C HIS A 29 18.89 -6.83 -8.28
N ALA A 30 18.90 -7.87 -7.49
CA ALA A 30 19.79 -8.00 -6.34
C ALA A 30 21.27 -8.00 -6.81
N GLY A 31 21.97 -6.92 -6.50
CA GLY A 31 23.41 -6.77 -6.78
C GLY A 31 23.79 -5.84 -7.95
N HIS A 32 22.83 -5.19 -8.64
CA HIS A 32 23.15 -4.21 -9.68
C HIS A 32 23.04 -2.78 -9.16
N ASN A 33 24.15 -2.03 -9.16
CA ASN A 33 24.15 -0.62 -8.78
C ASN A 33 23.70 0.23 -9.98
N VAL A 34 22.64 1.04 -9.83
CA VAL A 34 22.14 1.97 -10.87
C VAL A 34 23.23 2.87 -11.43
N ALA A 35 24.15 3.32 -10.58
CA ALA A 35 25.29 4.14 -10.98
C ALA A 35 26.27 3.39 -11.91
N ASP A 36 26.37 2.04 -11.81
CA ASP A 36 27.22 1.24 -12.67
C ASP A 36 26.69 1.19 -14.11
N PHE A 37 25.36 1.03 -14.30
CA PHE A 37 24.76 1.09 -15.63
C PHE A 37 24.95 2.44 -16.29
N TRP A 38 24.77 3.55 -15.55
CA TRP A 38 25.02 4.89 -16.07
C TRP A 38 26.47 5.10 -16.46
N LYS A 39 27.41 4.69 -15.60
CA LYS A 39 28.84 4.78 -15.87
C LYS A 39 29.24 3.98 -17.13
N ARG A 40 28.77 2.73 -17.24
CA ARG A 40 29.02 1.89 -18.41
C ARG A 40 28.42 2.50 -19.65
N PHE A 41 27.20 3.01 -19.60
CA PHE A 41 26.56 3.70 -20.72
C PHE A 41 27.41 4.86 -21.22
N ILE A 42 27.87 5.77 -20.37
CA ILE A 42 28.69 6.92 -20.79
C ILE A 42 29.98 6.47 -21.43
N ILE A 43 30.71 5.52 -20.82
CA ILE A 43 31.99 5.02 -21.36
C ILE A 43 31.77 4.33 -22.71
N CYS A 44 30.77 3.44 -22.82
CA CYS A 44 30.47 2.74 -24.06
C CYS A 44 30.03 3.72 -25.16
N SER A 45 29.16 4.68 -24.87
CA SER A 45 28.73 5.69 -25.85
C SER A 45 29.90 6.51 -26.40
N ILE A 46 30.89 6.87 -25.56
CA ILE A 46 32.10 7.56 -26.03
C ILE A 46 32.91 6.65 -26.99
N VAL A 47 33.06 5.35 -26.66
CA VAL A 47 33.78 4.38 -27.50
C VAL A 47 32.96 4.00 -28.75
N SER A 48 31.65 4.08 -28.70
CA SER A 48 30.77 3.83 -29.86
C SER A 48 30.90 4.90 -30.95
N ILE A 49 31.30 6.13 -30.63
CA ILE A 49 31.51 7.19 -31.62
C ILE A 49 32.53 6.77 -32.68
N PRO A 50 33.78 6.38 -32.34
CA PRO A 50 34.72 5.90 -33.33
C PRO A 50 34.30 4.58 -34.01
N VAL A 51 33.56 3.69 -33.30
CA VAL A 51 33.01 2.46 -33.92
C VAL A 51 32.02 2.83 -35.03
N LEU A 52 31.11 3.78 -34.81
CA LEU A 52 30.19 4.27 -35.84
C LEU A 52 30.92 4.99 -36.98
N ALA A 53 31.95 5.78 -36.67
CA ALA A 53 32.74 6.49 -37.69
C ALA A 53 33.53 5.55 -38.61
N LEU A 54 34.00 4.41 -38.07
CA LEU A 54 34.75 3.39 -38.82
C LEU A 54 33.85 2.36 -39.52
N SER A 55 32.56 2.29 -39.20
CA SER A 55 31.63 1.35 -39.83
C SER A 55 31.37 1.72 -41.30
N HIS A 56 31.70 0.81 -42.21
CA HIS A 56 31.47 1.01 -43.64
C HIS A 56 30.02 1.30 -44.02
N MET A 57 29.08 0.68 -43.31
CA MET A 57 27.66 0.88 -43.55
C MET A 57 27.21 2.30 -43.16
N ILE A 58 27.68 2.80 -42.05
CA ILE A 58 27.39 4.17 -41.57
C ILE A 58 28.02 5.20 -42.51
N GLN A 59 29.29 4.94 -42.98
CA GLN A 59 29.97 5.80 -43.93
C GLN A 59 29.20 5.90 -45.26
N GLN A 60 28.71 4.77 -45.78
CA GLN A 60 27.87 4.75 -46.98
C GLN A 60 26.56 5.55 -46.82
N TRP A 61 25.90 5.44 -45.67
CA TRP A 61 24.66 6.18 -45.40
C TRP A 61 24.88 7.70 -45.30
N LEU A 62 26.03 8.11 -44.73
CA LEU A 62 26.34 9.52 -44.51
C LEU A 62 27.13 10.13 -45.67
N GLY A 63 27.52 9.34 -46.68
CA GLY A 63 28.20 9.81 -47.89
C GLY A 63 29.65 10.27 -47.68
N PHE A 64 30.34 9.70 -46.68
CA PHE A 64 31.78 9.95 -46.48
C PHE A 64 32.56 8.63 -46.46
N GLU A 65 33.85 8.70 -46.72
CA GLU A 65 34.74 7.55 -46.66
C GLU A 65 35.96 7.91 -45.79
N PHE A 66 36.15 7.08 -44.75
CA PHE A 66 37.27 7.20 -43.83
C PHE A 66 37.89 5.83 -43.61
N ALA A 67 38.98 5.55 -44.34
CA ALA A 67 39.69 4.28 -44.29
C ALA A 67 41.18 4.51 -44.11
N PHE A 68 41.83 3.68 -43.32
CA PHE A 68 43.28 3.66 -43.13
C PHE A 68 43.77 2.21 -42.95
N ALA A 69 45.09 2.00 -43.15
CA ALA A 69 45.65 0.65 -43.01
C ALA A 69 45.46 0.10 -41.60
N GLY A 70 44.64 -0.96 -41.47
CA GLY A 70 44.34 -1.59 -40.19
C GLY A 70 43.07 -1.11 -39.47
N ASP A 71 42.26 -0.26 -40.08
CA ASP A 71 41.00 0.24 -39.56
C ASP A 71 40.07 -0.86 -39.05
N LYS A 72 39.93 -1.99 -39.77
CA LYS A 72 39.15 -3.16 -39.35
C LYS A 72 39.60 -3.77 -38.03
N TYR A 73 40.91 -3.75 -37.72
CA TYR A 73 41.43 -4.27 -36.44
C TYR A 73 41.14 -3.28 -35.30
N VAL A 74 41.26 -1.97 -35.58
CA VAL A 74 40.87 -0.93 -34.59
C VAL A 74 39.38 -1.04 -34.27
N LEU A 75 38.53 -1.18 -35.29
CA LEU A 75 37.09 -1.39 -35.14
C LEU A 75 36.82 -2.64 -34.30
N ALA A 76 37.46 -3.77 -34.56
CA ALA A 76 37.32 -5.01 -33.81
C ALA A 76 37.73 -4.86 -32.33
N VAL A 77 38.83 -4.16 -32.05
CA VAL A 77 39.32 -3.94 -30.67
C VAL A 77 38.35 -3.06 -29.88
N LEU A 78 37.93 -1.93 -30.46
CA LEU A 78 36.98 -1.03 -29.81
C LEU A 78 35.62 -1.71 -29.53
N SER A 79 35.13 -2.45 -30.52
CA SER A 79 33.87 -3.18 -30.41
C SER A 79 33.97 -4.34 -29.41
N THR A 80 35.09 -5.02 -29.32
CA THR A 80 35.34 -6.05 -28.32
C THR A 80 35.39 -5.46 -26.90
N PHE A 81 35.96 -4.24 -26.76
CA PHE A 81 35.92 -3.53 -25.50
C PHE A 81 34.47 -3.25 -25.07
N ILE A 82 33.60 -2.74 -25.97
CA ILE A 82 32.19 -2.51 -25.70
C ILE A 82 31.50 -3.83 -25.33
N PHE A 83 31.76 -4.91 -26.06
CA PHE A 83 31.19 -6.24 -25.79
C PHE A 83 31.53 -6.75 -24.38
N ILE A 84 32.82 -6.67 -24.00
CA ILE A 84 33.29 -7.17 -22.70
C ILE A 84 32.85 -6.21 -21.57
N TYR A 85 33.10 -4.91 -21.70
CA TYR A 85 32.86 -3.94 -20.65
C TYR A 85 31.36 -3.57 -20.52
N GLY A 86 30.75 -3.16 -21.62
CA GLY A 86 29.32 -2.77 -21.66
C GLY A 86 28.39 -3.98 -21.64
N GLY A 87 28.76 -5.06 -22.34
CA GLY A 87 28.00 -6.31 -22.40
C GLY A 87 28.05 -7.15 -21.13
N TYR A 88 28.99 -6.90 -20.21
CA TYR A 88 29.21 -7.70 -19.00
C TYR A 88 27.94 -7.97 -18.19
N PRO A 89 27.07 -6.98 -17.86
CA PRO A 89 25.84 -7.24 -17.11
C PRO A 89 24.93 -8.25 -17.81
N PHE A 90 24.80 -8.16 -19.12
CA PHE A 90 23.97 -9.03 -19.95
C PHE A 90 24.55 -10.43 -20.07
N LEU A 91 25.88 -10.56 -20.24
CA LEU A 91 26.58 -11.84 -20.29
C LEU A 91 26.52 -12.57 -18.93
N LYS A 92 26.74 -11.85 -17.84
CA LYS A 92 26.55 -12.40 -16.48
C LYS A 92 25.11 -12.82 -16.22
N GLY A 93 24.15 -12.00 -16.66
CA GLY A 93 22.73 -12.32 -16.58
C GLY A 93 22.37 -13.55 -17.40
N LEU A 94 22.85 -13.68 -18.63
CA LEU A 94 22.72 -14.89 -19.46
C LEU A 94 23.21 -16.14 -18.71
N TYR A 95 24.45 -16.08 -18.15
CA TYR A 95 24.99 -17.19 -17.40
C TYR A 95 24.11 -17.61 -16.22
N ASN A 96 23.63 -16.65 -15.45
CA ASN A 96 22.75 -16.90 -14.29
C ASN A 96 21.39 -17.46 -14.73
N GLU A 97 20.72 -16.86 -15.71
CA GLU A 97 19.42 -17.35 -16.21
C GLU A 97 19.49 -18.77 -16.76
N VAL A 98 20.57 -19.12 -17.46
CA VAL A 98 20.79 -20.48 -17.98
C VAL A 98 21.08 -21.45 -16.83
N LYS A 99 21.94 -21.08 -15.88
CA LYS A 99 22.26 -21.89 -14.70
C LYS A 99 21.01 -22.19 -13.87
N ASP A 100 20.16 -21.20 -13.67
CA ASP A 100 18.95 -21.31 -12.86
C ASP A 100 17.77 -21.87 -13.65
N LYS A 101 17.96 -22.25 -14.93
CA LYS A 101 16.93 -22.73 -15.85
C LYS A 101 15.73 -21.77 -15.97
N ALA A 102 15.99 -20.49 -15.79
CA ALA A 102 15.02 -19.40 -15.81
C ALA A 102 15.25 -18.48 -17.00
N ILE A 103 15.26 -19.04 -18.22
CA ILE A 103 15.49 -18.33 -19.49
C ILE A 103 14.60 -17.08 -19.56
N GLY A 104 15.21 -15.92 -19.82
CA GLY A 104 14.55 -14.63 -19.82
C GLY A 104 15.23 -13.60 -20.73
N MET A 105 15.09 -12.34 -20.35
CA MET A 105 15.55 -11.19 -21.11
C MET A 105 17.09 -11.16 -21.26
N MET A 106 17.83 -11.44 -20.19
CA MET A 106 19.30 -11.41 -20.22
C MET A 106 19.85 -12.47 -21.17
N THR A 107 19.16 -13.62 -21.27
CA THR A 107 19.50 -14.68 -22.26
C THR A 107 19.37 -14.17 -23.68
N LEU A 108 18.26 -13.49 -24.02
CA LEU A 108 18.06 -12.98 -25.39
C LEU A 108 19.11 -11.95 -25.79
N ILE A 109 19.37 -10.98 -24.91
CA ILE A 109 20.36 -9.92 -25.18
C ILE A 109 21.76 -10.52 -25.23
N GLY A 110 22.11 -11.35 -24.24
CA GLY A 110 23.43 -12.00 -24.17
C GLY A 110 23.74 -12.85 -25.38
N VAL A 111 22.76 -13.63 -25.89
CA VAL A 111 22.89 -14.40 -27.13
C VAL A 111 23.03 -13.46 -28.33
N ALA A 112 22.18 -12.43 -28.46
CA ALA A 112 22.21 -11.53 -29.59
C ALA A 112 23.57 -10.80 -29.73
N ILE A 113 24.08 -10.21 -28.62
CA ILE A 113 25.39 -9.52 -28.65
C ILE A 113 26.56 -10.49 -28.86
N THR A 114 26.48 -11.72 -28.33
CA THR A 114 27.52 -12.74 -28.52
C THR A 114 27.57 -13.19 -29.96
N VAL A 115 26.43 -13.46 -30.60
CA VAL A 115 26.36 -13.86 -32.01
C VAL A 115 26.86 -12.73 -32.90
N ALA A 116 26.43 -11.48 -32.68
CA ALA A 116 26.90 -10.33 -33.45
C ALA A 116 28.40 -10.12 -33.31
N TRP A 117 28.96 -10.21 -32.09
CA TRP A 117 30.40 -10.10 -31.85
C TRP A 117 31.17 -11.22 -32.52
N ALA A 118 30.83 -12.49 -32.29
CA ALA A 118 31.56 -13.64 -32.81
C ALA A 118 31.58 -13.66 -34.34
N TYR A 119 30.43 -13.33 -34.94
CA TYR A 119 30.33 -13.23 -36.40
C TYR A 119 31.22 -12.08 -36.94
N SER A 120 31.18 -10.89 -36.34
CA SER A 120 31.99 -9.74 -36.78
C SER A 120 33.49 -9.98 -36.63
N VAL A 121 33.90 -10.68 -35.56
CA VAL A 121 35.29 -11.12 -35.39
C VAL A 121 35.70 -12.07 -36.54
N ALA A 122 34.85 -13.04 -36.90
CA ALA A 122 35.13 -13.94 -38.01
C ALA A 122 35.29 -13.16 -39.35
N ILE A 123 34.50 -12.12 -39.60
CA ILE A 123 34.67 -11.23 -40.76
C ILE A 123 36.03 -10.52 -40.73
N THR A 124 36.44 -10.00 -39.58
CA THR A 124 37.73 -9.32 -39.42
C THR A 124 38.91 -10.22 -39.80
N PHE A 125 38.80 -11.54 -39.54
CA PHE A 125 39.81 -12.54 -39.84
C PHE A 125 39.65 -13.28 -41.17
N GLY A 126 38.74 -12.85 -42.05
CA GLY A 126 38.70 -13.30 -43.45
C GLY A 126 37.42 -13.97 -43.91
N LEU A 127 36.41 -14.10 -43.07
CA LEU A 127 35.07 -14.49 -43.53
C LEU A 127 34.51 -13.39 -44.44
N GLN A 128 33.89 -13.76 -45.58
CA GLN A 128 33.27 -12.78 -46.48
C GLN A 128 31.90 -12.37 -45.94
N GLY A 129 31.64 -11.05 -45.89
CA GLY A 129 30.39 -10.48 -45.42
C GLY A 129 30.57 -9.06 -44.88
N MET A 130 29.50 -8.53 -44.28
CA MET A 130 29.50 -7.26 -43.55
C MET A 130 29.48 -7.54 -42.05
N ASP A 131 30.28 -6.78 -41.29
CA ASP A 131 30.29 -6.92 -39.82
C ASP A 131 29.08 -6.30 -39.18
N PHE A 132 28.78 -6.69 -37.91
CA PHE A 132 27.70 -6.17 -37.06
C PHE A 132 28.26 -5.40 -35.85
N TYR A 133 29.45 -4.86 -35.93
CA TYR A 133 30.05 -4.17 -34.80
C TYR A 133 29.25 -2.93 -34.35
N TRP A 134 28.75 -2.13 -35.32
CA TRP A 134 28.00 -0.93 -34.99
C TRP A 134 26.58 -1.25 -34.40
N GLU A 135 25.93 -2.30 -34.95
CA GLU A 135 24.63 -2.76 -34.40
C GLU A 135 24.77 -3.28 -32.97
N MET A 136 25.83 -4.09 -32.74
CA MET A 136 26.12 -4.60 -31.40
C MET A 136 26.45 -3.47 -30.42
N ALA A 137 27.26 -2.49 -30.81
CA ALA A 137 27.64 -1.38 -29.96
C ALA A 137 26.42 -0.53 -29.60
N THR A 138 25.61 -0.16 -30.60
CA THR A 138 24.38 0.60 -30.38
C THR A 138 23.33 -0.18 -29.57
N LEU A 139 23.19 -1.49 -29.78
CA LEU A 139 22.32 -2.36 -28.98
C LEU A 139 22.76 -2.35 -27.51
N ILE A 140 24.04 -2.50 -27.21
CA ILE A 140 24.57 -2.46 -25.84
C ILE A 140 24.32 -1.09 -25.21
N ASP A 141 24.57 0.01 -25.90
CA ASP A 141 24.34 1.37 -25.40
C ASP A 141 22.84 1.60 -25.07
N ILE A 142 21.96 1.23 -25.98
CA ILE A 142 20.50 1.36 -25.79
C ILE A 142 20.02 0.50 -24.61
N MET A 143 20.58 -0.70 -24.47
CA MET A 143 20.21 -1.60 -23.36
C MET A 143 20.71 -1.09 -22.01
N LEU A 144 21.93 -0.53 -21.95
CA LEU A 144 22.48 0.06 -20.73
C LEU A 144 21.64 1.25 -20.24
N ILE A 145 21.27 2.16 -21.14
CA ILE A 145 20.44 3.32 -20.79
C ILE A 145 19.00 2.89 -20.45
N GLY A 146 18.45 1.89 -21.16
CA GLY A 146 17.14 1.32 -20.87
C GLY A 146 17.08 0.74 -19.46
N HIS A 147 18.05 -0.08 -19.07
CA HIS A 147 18.18 -0.65 -17.71
C HIS A 147 18.37 0.41 -16.63
N TYR A 148 19.18 1.44 -16.93
CA TYR A 148 19.32 2.57 -16.01
C TYR A 148 17.99 3.23 -15.70
N PHE A 149 17.17 3.56 -16.72
CA PHE A 149 15.85 4.16 -16.51
C PHE A 149 14.87 3.22 -15.81
N GLU A 150 14.91 1.93 -16.13
CA GLU A 150 14.12 0.90 -15.46
C GLU A 150 14.41 0.89 -13.95
N MET A 151 15.65 0.67 -13.56
CA MET A 151 16.05 0.61 -12.16
C MET A 151 15.78 1.91 -11.41
N LYS A 152 16.07 3.07 -12.04
CA LYS A 152 15.77 4.38 -11.46
C LYS A 152 14.29 4.58 -11.21
N SER A 153 13.43 4.09 -12.11
CA SER A 153 11.97 4.18 -11.97
C SER A 153 11.45 3.31 -10.83
N VAL A 154 11.95 2.08 -10.71
CA VAL A 154 11.60 1.16 -9.61
C VAL A 154 12.05 1.72 -8.26
N MET A 155 13.32 2.14 -8.15
CA MET A 155 13.87 2.73 -6.92
C MET A 155 13.16 4.03 -6.53
N GLY A 156 12.80 4.87 -7.49
CA GLY A 156 12.08 6.11 -7.24
C GLY A 156 10.69 5.88 -6.65
N ALA A 157 10.03 4.78 -7.00
CA ALA A 157 8.75 4.42 -6.44
C ALA A 157 8.86 3.91 -4.97
N SER A 158 9.94 3.16 -4.66
CA SER A 158 10.20 2.66 -3.29
C SER A 158 10.73 3.74 -2.34
N ARG A 159 11.43 4.76 -2.87
CA ARG A 159 12.06 5.83 -2.05
C ARG A 159 11.06 6.67 -1.26
N SER A 160 9.81 6.74 -1.68
CA SER A 160 8.77 7.50 -0.95
C SER A 160 8.50 6.93 0.45
N LEU A 161 8.70 5.62 0.67
CA LEU A 161 8.60 5.00 2.00
C LEU A 161 9.80 5.31 2.89
N GLU A 162 11.02 5.28 2.32
CA GLU A 162 12.21 5.67 3.08
C GLU A 162 12.14 7.12 3.58
N LEU A 163 11.48 8.01 2.83
CA LEU A 163 11.29 9.39 3.24
C LEU A 163 10.41 9.50 4.48
N LEU A 164 9.41 8.63 4.67
CA LEU A 164 8.58 8.61 5.88
C LEU A 164 9.42 8.25 7.11
N VAL A 165 10.30 7.25 7.01
CA VAL A 165 11.20 6.87 8.12
C VAL A 165 12.21 7.98 8.44
N LYS A 166 12.78 8.64 7.41
CA LYS A 166 13.73 9.76 7.58
C LYS A 166 13.08 11.01 8.17
N MET A 167 11.77 11.07 8.29
CA MET A 167 11.06 12.18 8.92
C MET A 167 11.06 12.12 10.44
N MET A 168 11.39 10.99 11.06
CA MET A 168 11.49 10.90 12.52
C MET A 168 12.68 11.74 13.01
N PRO A 169 12.51 12.51 14.12
CA PRO A 169 13.63 13.22 14.72
C PRO A 169 14.66 12.23 15.26
N SER A 170 15.91 12.62 15.24
CA SER A 170 17.01 11.83 15.78
C SER A 170 17.19 11.99 17.30
N THR A 171 16.68 13.10 17.85
CA THR A 171 16.78 13.46 19.27
C THR A 171 15.42 13.70 19.90
N ALA A 172 15.32 13.47 21.19
CA ALA A 172 14.12 13.69 22.00
C ALA A 172 14.47 14.41 23.31
N HIS A 173 13.54 15.21 23.81
CA HIS A 173 13.64 15.92 25.09
C HIS A 173 13.11 15.03 26.22
N HIS A 174 13.98 14.21 26.79
CA HIS A 174 13.64 13.31 27.90
C HIS A 174 13.48 14.08 29.20
N LEU A 175 12.39 13.87 29.91
CA LEU A 175 12.07 14.55 31.17
C LEU A 175 12.39 13.63 32.37
N VAL A 176 13.44 13.98 33.12
CA VAL A 176 13.86 13.24 34.32
C VAL A 176 13.81 14.17 35.51
N ASN A 177 13.02 13.84 36.53
CA ASN A 177 12.89 14.66 37.77
C ASN A 177 12.59 16.15 37.49
N GLY A 178 11.81 16.45 36.45
CA GLY A 178 11.43 17.80 36.06
C GLY A 178 12.51 18.56 35.26
N GLN A 179 13.65 17.95 34.93
CA GLN A 179 14.69 18.53 34.07
C GLN A 179 14.66 17.85 32.69
N ILE A 180 14.89 18.66 31.65
CA ILE A 180 14.92 18.23 30.27
C ILE A 180 16.36 17.88 29.90
N HIS A 181 16.56 16.65 29.38
CA HIS A 181 17.82 16.17 28.84
C HIS A 181 17.62 15.72 27.39
N ASP A 182 18.41 16.27 26.49
CA ASP A 182 18.39 15.85 25.09
C ASP A 182 19.11 14.51 24.95
N MET A 183 18.43 13.52 24.36
CA MET A 183 19.00 12.20 24.11
C MET A 183 18.60 11.65 22.73
N PRO A 184 19.37 10.72 22.16
CA PRO A 184 18.99 10.04 20.94
C PRO A 184 17.65 9.27 21.12
N VAL A 185 16.77 9.36 20.11
CA VAL A 185 15.49 8.62 20.13
C VAL A 185 15.70 7.10 20.27
N SER A 186 16.81 6.58 19.76
CA SER A 186 17.18 5.15 19.85
C SER A 186 17.42 4.66 21.29
N GLU A 187 17.66 5.55 22.24
CA GLU A 187 17.92 5.23 23.65
C GLU A 187 16.66 5.31 24.52
N LEU A 188 15.56 5.85 24.00
CA LEU A 188 14.28 5.92 24.71
C LEU A 188 13.72 4.54 25.00
N LYS A 189 13.11 4.41 26.18
CA LYS A 189 12.45 3.17 26.65
C LYS A 189 10.96 3.40 26.84
N ILE A 190 10.21 2.31 26.75
CA ILE A 190 8.78 2.33 27.07
C ILE A 190 8.58 2.79 28.52
N GLY A 191 7.72 3.78 28.70
CA GLY A 191 7.42 4.40 29.99
C GLY A 191 8.17 5.71 30.24
N ASP A 192 9.19 6.06 29.47
CA ASP A 192 9.90 7.33 29.58
C ASP A 192 8.96 8.52 29.32
N MET A 193 9.27 9.66 29.96
CA MET A 193 8.52 10.89 29.76
C MET A 193 9.30 11.81 28.80
N VAL A 194 8.63 12.28 27.75
CA VAL A 194 9.25 13.10 26.71
C VAL A 194 8.44 14.38 26.52
N MET A 195 9.11 15.53 26.47
CA MET A 195 8.50 16.81 26.13
C MET A 195 8.58 17.03 24.61
N VAL A 196 7.49 17.47 24.01
CA VAL A 196 7.41 17.89 22.60
C VAL A 196 6.99 19.34 22.55
N LYS A 197 7.91 20.22 22.12
CA LYS A 197 7.67 21.66 22.05
C LYS A 197 6.86 22.04 20.82
N PRO A 198 6.25 23.24 20.78
CA PRO A 198 5.59 23.76 19.60
C PRO A 198 6.51 23.78 18.37
N GLY A 199 6.01 23.31 17.24
CA GLY A 199 6.78 23.22 15.98
C GLY A 199 7.68 21.98 15.87
N GLU A 200 7.84 21.19 16.92
CA GLU A 200 8.66 19.99 16.90
C GLU A 200 7.87 18.76 16.44
N LYS A 201 8.60 17.78 15.94
CA LYS A 201 8.04 16.47 15.64
C LYS A 201 7.97 15.60 16.88
N VAL A 202 6.90 14.86 17.03
CA VAL A 202 6.75 13.82 18.05
C VAL A 202 7.81 12.74 17.82
N PRO A 203 8.71 12.46 18.80
CA PRO A 203 9.85 11.56 18.54
C PRO A 203 9.49 10.09 18.51
N VAL A 204 8.47 9.67 19.26
CA VAL A 204 8.02 8.28 19.40
C VAL A 204 6.53 8.22 19.64
N ASP A 205 5.91 7.04 19.47
CA ASP A 205 4.51 6.87 19.81
C ASP A 205 4.32 6.95 21.33
N GLY A 206 3.30 7.68 21.75
CA GLY A 206 3.06 7.92 23.17
C GLY A 206 1.63 8.28 23.50
N ILE A 207 1.40 8.49 24.79
CA ILE A 207 0.15 9.03 25.33
C ILE A 207 0.43 10.36 26.02
N VAL A 208 -0.39 11.34 25.78
CA VAL A 208 -0.27 12.68 26.41
C VAL A 208 -0.61 12.57 27.89
N ILE A 209 0.32 12.95 28.76
CA ILE A 209 0.13 13.00 30.21
C ILE A 209 -0.23 14.41 30.66
N GLU A 210 0.38 15.43 30.00
CA GLU A 210 0.17 16.83 30.34
C GLU A 210 0.28 17.70 29.08
N GLY A 211 -0.49 18.78 29.05
CA GLY A 211 -0.53 19.74 27.94
C GLY A 211 -1.74 19.56 27.03
N GLU A 212 -1.94 20.54 26.17
CA GLU A 212 -2.98 20.57 25.12
C GLU A 212 -2.37 21.23 23.88
N SER A 213 -2.55 20.59 22.71
CA SER A 213 -2.06 21.11 21.44
C SER A 213 -2.87 20.55 20.26
N TYR A 214 -2.65 21.14 19.09
CA TYR A 214 -3.04 20.57 17.83
C TYR A 214 -1.82 19.87 17.21
N VAL A 215 -2.00 18.63 16.73
CA VAL A 215 -0.94 17.83 16.13
C VAL A 215 -1.31 17.54 14.69
N ASP A 216 -0.42 17.87 13.77
CA ASP A 216 -0.55 17.57 12.35
C ASP A 216 -0.06 16.14 12.09
N GLU A 217 -0.99 15.25 11.84
CA GLU A 217 -0.76 13.84 11.52
C GLU A 217 -0.90 13.56 10.02
N SER A 218 -1.05 14.60 9.17
CA SER A 218 -1.37 14.49 7.74
C SER A 218 -0.41 13.63 6.94
N MET A 219 0.87 13.62 7.32
CA MET A 219 1.90 12.80 6.66
C MET A 219 1.76 11.30 6.93
N LEU A 220 1.04 10.93 7.99
CA LEU A 220 0.85 9.55 8.43
C LEU A 220 -0.56 9.06 8.13
N THR A 221 -1.54 9.94 8.28
CA THR A 221 -2.96 9.62 8.13
C THR A 221 -3.55 10.11 6.81
N GLY A 222 -2.91 11.08 6.15
CA GLY A 222 -3.42 11.74 4.95
C GLY A 222 -4.46 12.84 5.24
N GLU A 223 -4.87 13.03 6.50
CA GLU A 223 -5.80 14.09 6.89
C GLU A 223 -5.10 15.44 7.01
N SER A 224 -5.54 16.43 6.22
CA SER A 224 -4.93 17.78 6.21
C SER A 224 -5.26 18.63 7.44
N LYS A 225 -6.20 18.21 8.29
CA LYS A 225 -6.65 18.99 9.44
C LYS A 225 -5.94 18.55 10.71
N PRO A 226 -5.23 19.45 11.42
CA PRO A 226 -4.59 19.11 12.68
C PRO A 226 -5.60 18.60 13.72
N VAL A 227 -5.22 17.54 14.43
CA VAL A 227 -6.05 16.87 15.44
C VAL A 227 -5.74 17.43 16.82
N LYS A 228 -6.76 17.81 17.57
CA LYS A 228 -6.60 18.23 18.97
C LYS A 228 -6.15 17.04 19.83
N LYS A 229 -5.06 17.24 20.58
CA LYS A 229 -4.52 16.27 21.56
C LYS A 229 -4.55 16.92 22.95
N GLU A 230 -5.16 16.21 23.87
CA GLU A 230 -5.25 16.57 25.29
C GLU A 230 -4.85 15.35 26.13
N LYS A 231 -4.86 15.47 27.44
CA LYS A 231 -4.51 14.37 28.36
C LYS A 231 -5.22 13.06 27.94
N ASP A 232 -4.50 11.96 28.00
CA ASP A 232 -4.90 10.61 27.60
C ASP A 232 -5.08 10.42 26.07
N SER A 233 -4.77 11.43 25.24
CA SER A 233 -4.74 11.30 23.78
C SER A 233 -3.51 10.56 23.33
N LYS A 234 -3.64 9.62 22.37
CA LYS A 234 -2.50 8.98 21.72
C LYS A 234 -1.89 9.93 20.69
N VAL A 235 -0.56 9.92 20.61
CA VAL A 235 0.23 10.63 19.58
C VAL A 235 1.14 9.65 18.86
N ILE A 236 1.38 9.91 17.58
CA ILE A 236 2.16 9.04 16.69
C ILE A 236 3.52 9.70 16.42
N GLY A 237 4.59 8.93 16.48
CA GLY A 237 5.94 9.40 16.15
C GLY A 237 6.01 9.88 14.70
N GLY A 238 6.66 11.05 14.50
CA GLY A 238 6.75 11.72 13.20
C GLY A 238 5.70 12.80 12.93
N ALA A 239 4.60 12.83 13.69
CA ALA A 239 3.59 13.90 13.63
C ALA A 239 4.17 15.25 14.12
N ILE A 240 3.63 16.37 13.63
CA ILE A 240 4.14 17.72 13.97
C ILE A 240 3.25 18.36 15.03
N ASN A 241 3.84 18.71 16.16
CA ASN A 241 3.16 19.44 17.22
C ASN A 241 3.04 20.93 16.84
N SER A 242 1.84 21.51 16.87
CA SER A 242 1.62 22.88 16.37
C SER A 242 1.82 23.95 17.45
N ASN A 243 0.92 24.08 18.41
CA ASN A 243 0.80 25.33 19.19
C ASN A 243 1.13 25.19 20.68
N GLY A 244 0.88 24.02 21.28
CA GLY A 244 1.10 23.79 22.72
C GLY A 244 2.32 22.92 22.99
N SER A 245 2.81 22.92 24.22
CA SER A 245 3.78 21.92 24.66
C SER A 245 3.06 20.68 25.16
N LEU A 246 3.51 19.50 24.75
CA LEU A 246 2.97 18.22 25.19
C LEU A 246 4.02 17.44 25.97
N THR A 247 3.63 16.90 27.12
CA THR A 247 4.43 15.86 27.79
C THR A 247 3.79 14.52 27.51
N ILE A 248 4.54 13.64 26.87
CA ILE A 248 4.07 12.31 26.45
C ILE A 248 4.80 11.21 27.21
N LYS A 249 4.10 10.14 27.54
CA LYS A 249 4.68 8.89 28.02
C LYS A 249 4.87 7.94 26.85
N VAL A 250 6.07 7.43 26.68
CA VAL A 250 6.45 6.52 25.58
C VAL A 250 5.68 5.22 25.68
N LEU A 251 4.97 4.83 24.62
CA LEU A 251 4.22 3.57 24.50
C LEU A 251 4.96 2.53 23.67
N SER A 252 5.63 2.95 22.58
CA SER A 252 6.39 2.05 21.72
C SER A 252 7.59 2.75 21.10
N THR A 253 8.65 1.98 20.83
CA THR A 253 9.92 2.48 20.27
C THR A 253 10.48 1.51 19.22
N GLY A 254 11.37 2.00 18.37
CA GLY A 254 12.10 1.16 17.42
C GLY A 254 11.17 0.38 16.48
N LYS A 255 11.36 -0.93 16.38
CA LYS A 255 10.60 -1.80 15.45
C LYS A 255 9.11 -1.89 15.74
N ASP A 256 8.70 -1.61 16.98
CA ASP A 256 7.31 -1.69 17.42
C ASP A 256 6.55 -0.37 17.25
N SER A 257 7.23 0.70 16.80
CA SER A 257 6.57 1.97 16.47
C SER A 257 5.57 1.79 15.33
N TYR A 258 4.51 2.58 15.36
CA TYR A 258 3.46 2.59 14.34
C TYR A 258 4.05 2.75 12.93
N LEU A 259 4.95 3.71 12.74
CA LEU A 259 5.55 3.97 11.44
C LEU A 259 6.37 2.79 10.91
N ASN A 260 7.16 2.14 11.78
CA ASN A 260 7.94 0.96 11.38
C ASN A 260 7.03 -0.25 11.07
N LYS A 261 5.93 -0.44 11.79
CA LYS A 261 4.91 -1.44 11.45
C LYS A 261 4.29 -1.17 10.08
N VAL A 262 3.94 0.09 9.77
CA VAL A 262 3.42 0.50 8.46
C VAL A 262 4.44 0.21 7.35
N VAL A 263 5.70 0.60 7.53
CA VAL A 263 6.77 0.33 6.56
C VAL A 263 6.92 -1.16 6.30
N LYS A 264 6.97 -1.97 7.36
CA LYS A 264 7.07 -3.43 7.25
C LYS A 264 5.88 -4.04 6.50
N LEU A 265 4.64 -3.62 6.82
CA LEU A 265 3.44 -4.09 6.10
C LEU A 265 3.52 -3.77 4.60
N VAL A 266 4.00 -2.58 4.26
CA VAL A 266 4.16 -2.17 2.86
C VAL A 266 5.26 -2.96 2.15
N GLU A 267 6.40 -3.19 2.81
CA GLU A 267 7.48 -4.02 2.27
C GLU A 267 7.02 -5.47 2.05
N ASP A 268 6.32 -6.05 3.01
CA ASP A 268 5.83 -7.42 2.92
C ASP A 268 4.75 -7.53 1.82
N ALA A 269 3.86 -6.54 1.70
CA ALA A 269 2.88 -6.49 0.61
C ALA A 269 3.55 -6.39 -0.78
N GLN A 270 4.70 -5.70 -0.90
CA GLN A 270 5.46 -5.60 -2.15
C GLN A 270 6.14 -6.92 -2.54
N LYS A 271 6.52 -7.76 -1.57
CA LYS A 271 7.14 -9.07 -1.83
C LYS A 271 6.15 -10.11 -2.38
N ILE A 272 4.87 -9.99 -2.03
CA ILE A 272 3.83 -10.92 -2.46
C ILE A 272 3.40 -10.61 -3.89
N LYS A 273 3.66 -11.52 -4.83
CA LYS A 273 3.27 -11.37 -6.23
C LYS A 273 1.75 -11.56 -6.38
N SER A 274 1.11 -10.59 -7.02
CA SER A 274 -0.31 -10.69 -7.39
C SER A 274 -0.56 -11.65 -8.56
N LYS A 275 -1.82 -12.02 -8.78
CA LYS A 275 -2.22 -12.81 -9.95
C LYS A 275 -1.86 -12.12 -11.27
N THR A 276 -2.01 -10.80 -11.35
CA THR A 276 -1.66 -9.98 -12.53
C THR A 276 -0.16 -10.01 -12.80
N GLN A 277 0.66 -9.95 -11.76
CA GLN A 277 2.12 -10.05 -11.87
C GLN A 277 2.55 -11.44 -12.35
N ASN A 278 1.96 -12.50 -11.79
CA ASN A 278 2.22 -13.88 -12.24
C ASN A 278 1.81 -14.09 -13.69
N PHE A 279 0.73 -13.45 -14.15
CA PHE A 279 0.32 -13.47 -15.56
C PHE A 279 1.35 -12.78 -16.45
N ALA A 280 1.85 -11.59 -16.05
CA ALA A 280 2.91 -10.87 -16.77
C ALA A 280 4.20 -11.71 -16.88
N ASP A 281 4.62 -12.36 -15.78
CA ASP A 281 5.80 -13.24 -15.76
C ASP A 281 5.64 -14.44 -16.73
N ARG A 282 4.46 -15.04 -16.81
CA ARG A 282 4.16 -16.11 -17.77
C ARG A 282 4.19 -15.61 -19.21
N ALA A 283 3.59 -14.44 -19.47
CA ALA A 283 3.60 -13.84 -20.80
C ALA A 283 5.03 -13.50 -21.25
N ALA A 284 5.88 -12.99 -20.35
CA ALA A 284 7.29 -12.73 -20.62
C ALA A 284 8.05 -14.02 -20.99
N LYS A 285 7.82 -15.12 -20.27
CA LYS A 285 8.42 -16.42 -20.59
C LYS A 285 7.98 -16.93 -21.98
N ILE A 286 6.69 -16.86 -22.28
CA ILE A 286 6.16 -17.28 -23.60
C ILE A 286 6.80 -16.44 -24.70
N LEU A 287 6.87 -15.11 -24.53
CA LEU A 287 7.47 -14.21 -25.51
C LEU A 287 8.95 -14.51 -25.73
N THR A 288 9.68 -14.87 -24.67
CA THR A 288 11.10 -15.30 -24.78
C THR A 288 11.24 -16.57 -25.63
N PHE A 289 10.38 -17.56 -25.45
CA PHE A 289 10.40 -18.77 -26.30
C PHE A 289 9.99 -18.46 -27.74
N VAL A 290 9.03 -17.57 -27.95
CA VAL A 290 8.64 -17.08 -29.28
C VAL A 290 9.82 -16.36 -29.96
N ALA A 291 10.58 -15.54 -29.20
CA ALA A 291 11.76 -14.86 -29.69
C ALA A 291 12.84 -15.82 -30.16
N LEU A 292 13.21 -16.81 -29.33
CA LEU A 292 14.22 -17.81 -29.66
C LEU A 292 13.79 -18.70 -30.83
N GLY A 293 12.60 -19.29 -30.75
CA GLY A 293 12.06 -20.16 -31.79
C GLY A 293 11.80 -19.42 -33.10
N GLY A 294 11.15 -18.24 -33.02
CA GLY A 294 10.86 -17.39 -34.17
C GLY A 294 12.16 -16.90 -34.84
N GLY A 295 13.18 -16.56 -34.05
CA GLY A 295 14.51 -16.22 -34.59
C GLY A 295 15.15 -17.36 -35.39
N VAL A 296 15.17 -18.57 -34.79
CA VAL A 296 15.72 -19.77 -35.48
C VAL A 296 14.91 -20.11 -36.73
N ILE A 297 13.58 -20.08 -36.64
CA ILE A 297 12.72 -20.32 -37.83
C ILE A 297 13.01 -19.30 -38.91
N THR A 298 13.13 -18.01 -38.55
CA THR A 298 13.45 -16.93 -39.50
C THR A 298 14.78 -17.19 -40.19
N LEU A 299 15.84 -17.59 -39.48
CA LEU A 299 17.13 -17.95 -40.04
C LEU A 299 16.97 -19.07 -41.07
N VAL A 300 16.34 -20.18 -40.68
CA VAL A 300 16.16 -21.36 -41.54
C VAL A 300 15.35 -21.03 -42.79
N VAL A 301 14.25 -20.29 -42.65
CA VAL A 301 13.41 -19.90 -43.80
C VAL A 301 14.18 -19.06 -44.82
N TRP A 302 14.95 -18.05 -44.39
CA TRP A 302 15.72 -17.21 -45.32
C TRP A 302 16.86 -17.97 -45.99
N LEU A 303 17.52 -18.92 -45.29
CA LEU A 303 18.51 -19.82 -45.89
C LEU A 303 17.86 -20.74 -46.93
N LEU A 304 16.68 -21.31 -46.66
CA LEU A 304 15.95 -22.15 -47.61
C LEU A 304 15.48 -21.36 -48.85
N LEU A 305 15.22 -20.06 -48.69
CA LEU A 305 14.87 -19.16 -49.78
C LEU A 305 16.11 -18.75 -50.62
N GLY A 306 17.31 -19.22 -50.28
CA GLY A 306 18.55 -18.96 -51.03
C GLY A 306 19.24 -17.62 -50.71
N PHE A 307 18.84 -16.96 -49.63
CA PHE A 307 19.49 -15.72 -49.20
C PHE A 307 20.84 -15.98 -48.51
N PRO A 308 21.79 -15.02 -48.56
CA PRO A 308 23.07 -15.15 -47.88
C PRO A 308 22.91 -15.38 -46.37
N PHE A 309 23.81 -16.15 -45.77
CA PHE A 309 23.80 -16.44 -44.31
C PHE A 309 23.77 -15.16 -43.47
N VAL A 310 24.52 -14.13 -43.88
CA VAL A 310 24.57 -12.81 -43.23
C VAL A 310 23.16 -12.21 -43.09
N PHE A 311 22.41 -12.16 -44.19
CA PHE A 311 21.06 -11.62 -44.23
C PHE A 311 20.13 -12.41 -43.32
N ALA A 312 20.18 -13.74 -43.38
CA ALA A 312 19.37 -14.62 -42.54
C ALA A 312 19.71 -14.46 -41.06
N LEU A 313 20.99 -14.30 -40.71
CA LEU A 313 21.48 -14.07 -39.35
C LEU A 313 21.00 -12.71 -38.80
N GLU A 314 21.11 -11.65 -39.62
CA GLU A 314 20.60 -10.32 -39.23
C GLU A 314 19.09 -10.36 -38.89
N ARG A 315 18.29 -11.06 -39.71
CA ARG A 315 16.85 -11.23 -39.47
C ARG A 315 16.56 -12.01 -38.18
N MET A 316 17.34 -13.08 -37.93
CA MET A 316 17.27 -13.85 -36.68
C MET A 316 17.54 -12.95 -35.47
N VAL A 317 18.67 -12.21 -35.48
CA VAL A 317 19.04 -11.31 -34.39
C VAL A 317 17.97 -10.21 -34.18
N THR A 318 17.47 -9.63 -35.30
CA THR A 318 16.42 -8.60 -35.23
C THR A 318 15.16 -9.13 -34.56
N VAL A 319 14.69 -10.36 -34.91
CA VAL A 319 13.54 -10.99 -34.28
C VAL A 319 13.79 -11.21 -32.79
N MET A 320 14.95 -11.71 -32.39
CA MET A 320 15.30 -11.94 -30.99
C MET A 320 15.30 -10.64 -30.17
N VAL A 321 15.93 -9.58 -30.71
CA VAL A 321 16.03 -8.28 -30.03
C VAL A 321 14.65 -7.64 -29.86
N ILE A 322 13.84 -7.57 -30.92
CA ILE A 322 12.54 -6.88 -30.87
C ILE A 322 11.52 -7.63 -30.04
N SER A 323 11.62 -8.95 -29.96
CA SER A 323 10.74 -9.80 -29.15
C SER A 323 11.12 -9.82 -27.66
N CYS A 324 12.19 -9.10 -27.26
CA CYS A 324 12.64 -9.08 -25.87
C CYS A 324 11.55 -8.52 -24.95
N PRO A 325 11.14 -9.25 -23.89
CA PRO A 325 10.06 -8.82 -22.99
C PRO A 325 10.49 -7.77 -21.96
N HIS A 326 11.43 -6.88 -22.32
CA HIS A 326 12.01 -5.90 -21.40
C HIS A 326 10.96 -5.01 -20.72
N ALA A 327 10.12 -4.33 -21.50
CA ALA A 327 9.06 -3.49 -20.96
C ALA A 327 8.00 -4.26 -20.16
N LEU A 328 7.79 -5.55 -20.49
CA LEU A 328 6.81 -6.39 -19.81
C LEU A 328 7.23 -6.73 -18.37
N GLY A 329 8.54 -6.92 -18.14
CA GLY A 329 9.08 -7.14 -16.80
C GLY A 329 8.87 -5.96 -15.85
N LEU A 330 8.70 -4.73 -16.38
CA LEU A 330 8.47 -3.51 -15.63
C LEU A 330 6.99 -3.12 -15.52
N ALA A 331 6.16 -3.58 -16.45
CA ALA A 331 4.79 -3.11 -16.67
C ALA A 331 3.89 -3.19 -15.42
N VAL A 332 3.95 -4.29 -14.68
CA VAL A 332 3.17 -4.50 -13.45
C VAL A 332 3.93 -4.07 -12.20
N PRO A 333 5.19 -4.46 -11.95
CA PRO A 333 5.91 -4.09 -10.74
C PRO A 333 5.99 -2.59 -10.48
N LEU A 334 6.17 -1.78 -11.51
CA LEU A 334 6.23 -0.32 -11.36
C LEU A 334 4.89 0.27 -10.91
N VAL A 335 3.76 -0.21 -11.48
CA VAL A 335 2.42 0.23 -11.04
C VAL A 335 2.15 -0.24 -9.62
N VAL A 336 2.58 -1.46 -9.24
CA VAL A 336 2.49 -1.97 -7.87
C VAL A 336 3.24 -1.05 -6.91
N ALA A 337 4.50 -0.75 -7.16
CA ALA A 337 5.32 0.10 -6.30
C ALA A 337 4.72 1.50 -6.13
N ILE A 338 4.29 2.14 -7.23
CA ILE A 338 3.66 3.47 -7.21
C ILE A 338 2.33 3.43 -6.44
N SER A 339 1.46 2.46 -6.74
CA SER A 339 0.14 2.38 -6.08
C SER A 339 0.25 2.07 -4.60
N THR A 340 1.18 1.20 -4.19
CA THR A 340 1.42 0.90 -2.77
C THR A 340 1.95 2.12 -2.02
N SER A 341 2.87 2.89 -2.64
CA SER A 341 3.36 4.14 -2.08
C SER A 341 2.26 5.18 -1.89
N ILE A 342 1.38 5.36 -2.89
CA ILE A 342 0.23 6.29 -2.82
C ILE A 342 -0.76 5.84 -1.74
N ALA A 343 -1.08 4.53 -1.70
CA ALA A 343 -1.97 3.96 -0.70
C ALA A 343 -1.48 4.27 0.72
N ALA A 344 -0.20 3.96 1.01
CA ALA A 344 0.41 4.21 2.31
C ALA A 344 0.37 5.69 2.71
N GLN A 345 0.65 6.63 1.78
CA GLN A 345 0.56 8.08 2.02
C GLN A 345 -0.86 8.56 2.34
N LYS A 346 -1.88 7.82 1.91
CA LYS A 346 -3.30 8.10 2.20
C LYS A 346 -3.85 7.28 3.36
N GLY A 347 -3.00 6.65 4.16
CA GLY A 347 -3.43 5.83 5.28
C GLY A 347 -4.14 4.52 4.88
N LEU A 348 -3.96 4.07 3.63
CA LEU A 348 -4.52 2.83 3.12
C LEU A 348 -3.43 1.75 3.14
N LEU A 349 -3.44 0.87 4.12
CA LEU A 349 -2.43 -0.17 4.27
C LEU A 349 -2.89 -1.44 3.57
N ILE A 350 -2.32 -1.72 2.40
CA ILE A 350 -2.62 -2.90 1.60
C ILE A 350 -1.79 -4.07 2.11
N ARG A 351 -2.42 -5.04 2.75
CA ARG A 351 -1.78 -6.28 3.21
C ARG A 351 -1.85 -7.38 2.15
N ASN A 352 -3.00 -7.51 1.49
CA ASN A 352 -3.22 -8.48 0.42
C ASN A 352 -3.35 -7.77 -0.92
N ARG A 353 -2.29 -7.86 -1.73
CA ARG A 353 -2.26 -7.23 -3.05
C ARG A 353 -3.32 -7.76 -4.00
N THR A 354 -3.58 -9.07 -3.96
CA THR A 354 -4.59 -9.70 -4.82
C THR A 354 -6.00 -9.19 -4.50
N ALA A 355 -6.35 -9.06 -3.22
CA ALA A 355 -7.63 -8.50 -2.79
C ALA A 355 -7.78 -7.04 -3.24
N PHE A 356 -6.72 -6.21 -3.12
CA PHE A 356 -6.74 -4.83 -3.62
C PHE A 356 -6.98 -4.75 -5.14
N GLU A 357 -6.34 -5.61 -5.94
CA GLU A 357 -6.58 -5.68 -7.39
C GLU A 357 -7.99 -6.17 -7.71
N ASN A 358 -8.52 -7.07 -6.89
CA ASN A 358 -9.86 -7.61 -7.00
C ASN A 358 -10.95 -6.62 -6.56
N ALA A 359 -10.61 -5.54 -5.86
CA ALA A 359 -11.56 -4.48 -5.50
C ALA A 359 -12.34 -3.94 -6.73
N ARG A 360 -11.78 -4.06 -7.94
CA ARG A 360 -12.47 -3.75 -9.21
C ARG A 360 -13.67 -4.64 -9.52
N LEU A 361 -13.74 -5.85 -8.93
CA LEU A 361 -14.80 -6.84 -9.17
C LEU A 361 -15.94 -6.71 -8.18
N ILE A 362 -15.81 -5.89 -7.14
CA ILE A 362 -16.82 -5.72 -6.09
C ILE A 362 -18.13 -5.30 -6.72
N THR A 363 -19.18 -6.09 -6.48
CA THR A 363 -20.57 -5.81 -6.85
C THR A 363 -21.37 -5.36 -5.65
N THR A 364 -21.02 -5.87 -4.45
CA THR A 364 -21.73 -5.56 -3.21
C THR A 364 -20.73 -5.27 -2.09
N ILE A 365 -20.98 -4.19 -1.35
CA ILE A 365 -20.26 -3.86 -0.13
C ILE A 365 -21.18 -3.94 1.08
N ILE A 366 -20.73 -4.60 2.13
CA ILE A 366 -21.40 -4.69 3.42
C ILE A 366 -20.69 -3.77 4.40
N PHE A 367 -21.42 -2.85 4.97
CA PHE A 367 -20.93 -1.95 6.02
C PHE A 367 -21.41 -2.41 7.38
N ASP A 368 -20.49 -2.65 8.31
CA ASP A 368 -20.88 -2.64 9.72
C ASP A 368 -21.34 -1.23 10.12
N LYS A 369 -22.33 -1.14 11.01
CA LYS A 369 -22.86 0.15 11.44
C LYS A 369 -21.89 0.90 12.34
N THR A 370 -21.56 0.24 13.47
CA THR A 370 -20.95 0.90 14.63
C THR A 370 -19.45 1.14 14.41
N GLY A 371 -18.98 2.36 14.62
CA GLY A 371 -17.55 2.70 14.41
C GLY A 371 -17.14 2.84 12.95
N THR A 372 -17.92 2.32 12.00
CA THR A 372 -17.69 2.43 10.55
C THR A 372 -18.54 3.56 9.96
N LEU A 373 -19.83 3.36 9.75
CA LEU A 373 -20.73 4.40 9.21
C LEU A 373 -21.13 5.45 10.25
N THR A 374 -21.01 5.09 11.52
CA THR A 374 -21.31 5.97 12.64
C THR A 374 -20.04 6.30 13.43
N LYS A 375 -20.11 7.29 14.29
CA LYS A 375 -18.95 7.72 15.10
C LYS A 375 -18.56 6.71 16.18
N GLY A 376 -19.40 5.70 16.47
CA GLY A 376 -19.23 4.75 17.57
C GLY A 376 -19.40 5.40 18.95
N SER A 377 -19.85 6.65 18.97
CA SER A 377 -20.07 7.40 20.19
C SER A 377 -21.56 7.68 20.36
N HIS A 378 -22.14 7.05 21.38
CA HIS A 378 -23.54 7.35 21.74
C HIS A 378 -23.61 8.76 22.33
N GLU A 379 -24.22 9.67 21.60
CA GLU A 379 -24.41 11.06 22.04
C GLU A 379 -25.82 11.25 22.60
N LEU A 380 -25.90 12.07 23.64
CA LEU A 380 -27.17 12.50 24.22
C LEU A 380 -27.91 13.35 23.18
N GLN A 381 -29.10 12.89 22.77
CA GLN A 381 -29.94 13.57 21.76
C GLN A 381 -30.98 14.46 22.40
N GLU A 382 -31.67 13.93 23.42
CA GLU A 382 -32.76 14.63 24.06
C GLU A 382 -32.72 14.38 25.57
N VAL A 383 -33.04 15.41 26.31
CA VAL A 383 -33.35 15.36 27.74
C VAL A 383 -34.84 15.68 27.89
N LYS A 384 -35.59 14.74 28.39
CA LYS A 384 -37.04 14.97 28.64
C LYS A 384 -37.32 14.91 30.10
N VAL A 385 -37.76 16.02 30.65
CA VAL A 385 -38.22 16.14 32.04
C VAL A 385 -39.71 15.75 32.13
N LEU A 386 -40.02 14.81 33.00
CA LEU A 386 -41.39 14.37 33.29
C LEU A 386 -41.91 14.93 34.61
N ASN A 387 -41.02 15.25 35.55
CA ASN A 387 -41.35 15.82 36.83
C ASN A 387 -40.95 17.30 36.88
N THR A 388 -41.93 18.19 36.93
CA THR A 388 -41.73 19.65 36.88
C THR A 388 -40.92 20.25 38.05
N LYS A 389 -40.53 19.43 39.03
CA LYS A 389 -39.60 19.85 40.09
C LYS A 389 -38.16 20.01 39.65
N TYR A 390 -37.81 19.50 38.45
CA TYR A 390 -36.49 19.52 37.90
C TYR A 390 -36.50 20.22 36.54
N ASP A 391 -35.37 20.76 36.12
CA ASP A 391 -35.13 21.20 34.76
C ASP A 391 -34.10 20.29 34.06
N ASP A 392 -33.88 20.51 32.77
CA ASP A 392 -32.95 19.71 31.96
C ASP A 392 -31.52 19.71 32.53
N LYS A 393 -31.05 20.89 32.99
CA LYS A 393 -29.69 21.03 33.54
C LYS A 393 -29.53 20.32 34.87
N GLU A 394 -30.53 20.42 35.72
CA GLU A 394 -30.54 19.75 37.03
C GLU A 394 -30.60 18.23 36.87
N LEU A 395 -31.38 17.73 35.92
CA LEU A 395 -31.48 16.30 35.64
C LEU A 395 -30.13 15.76 35.09
N LEU A 396 -29.48 16.51 34.18
CA LEU A 396 -28.14 16.19 33.68
C LEU A 396 -27.09 16.21 34.80
N ARG A 397 -27.14 17.23 35.67
CA ARG A 397 -26.22 17.38 36.78
C ARG A 397 -26.31 16.20 37.75
N LEU A 398 -27.52 15.87 38.18
CA LEU A 398 -27.73 14.78 39.11
C LEU A 398 -27.37 13.42 38.52
N ALA A 399 -27.77 13.13 37.29
CA ALA A 399 -27.45 11.87 36.63
C ALA A 399 -25.93 11.69 36.41
N SER A 400 -25.22 12.78 36.09
CA SER A 400 -23.75 12.73 35.93
C SER A 400 -23.04 12.38 37.23
N GLY A 401 -23.62 12.73 38.40
CA GLY A 401 -23.07 12.34 39.71
C GLY A 401 -23.00 10.82 39.92
N ILE A 402 -23.87 10.05 39.28
CA ILE A 402 -23.85 8.59 39.32
C ILE A 402 -23.00 8.06 38.17
N GLU A 403 -23.21 8.54 36.94
CA GLU A 403 -22.56 8.04 35.73
C GLU A 403 -21.05 8.30 35.70
N GLN A 404 -20.51 9.25 36.49
CA GLN A 404 -19.05 9.48 36.57
C GLN A 404 -18.25 8.26 37.05
N HIS A 405 -18.90 7.27 37.64
CA HIS A 405 -18.28 6.02 38.10
C HIS A 405 -18.43 4.86 37.10
N SER A 406 -19.04 5.09 35.94
CA SER A 406 -19.35 4.07 34.96
C SER A 406 -18.47 4.24 33.71
N GLU A 407 -17.93 3.13 33.19
CA GLU A 407 -17.24 3.08 31.92
C GLU A 407 -18.16 2.82 30.72
N HIS A 408 -19.49 2.79 30.98
CA HIS A 408 -20.46 2.51 29.93
C HIS A 408 -20.53 3.65 28.90
N TYR A 409 -20.78 3.34 27.63
CA TYR A 409 -20.84 4.35 26.55
C TYR A 409 -21.92 5.43 26.80
N ILE A 410 -22.99 5.12 27.51
CA ILE A 410 -24.03 6.07 27.94
C ILE A 410 -23.45 7.11 28.91
N ALA A 411 -22.67 6.65 29.88
CA ALA A 411 -21.98 7.52 30.83
C ALA A 411 -21.03 8.48 30.10
N ALA A 412 -20.21 7.95 29.19
CA ALA A 412 -19.30 8.76 28.39
C ALA A 412 -20.05 9.83 27.56
N GLY A 413 -21.20 9.49 26.97
CA GLY A 413 -22.03 10.43 26.22
C GLY A 413 -22.62 11.53 27.09
N LEU A 414 -23.14 11.16 28.27
CA LEU A 414 -23.69 12.09 29.24
C LEU A 414 -22.62 13.05 29.78
N LEU A 415 -21.46 12.51 30.19
CA LEU A 415 -20.38 13.30 30.77
C LEU A 415 -19.77 14.28 29.77
N ARG A 416 -19.68 13.89 28.47
CA ARG A 416 -19.28 14.83 27.39
C ARG A 416 -20.25 16.02 27.32
N LYS A 417 -21.56 15.77 27.34
CA LYS A 417 -22.58 16.84 27.30
C LYS A 417 -22.52 17.75 28.50
N VAL A 418 -22.32 17.18 29.68
CA VAL A 418 -22.17 17.92 30.94
C VAL A 418 -20.94 18.82 30.93
N LYS A 419 -19.81 18.30 30.40
CA LYS A 419 -18.57 19.08 30.21
C LYS A 419 -18.74 20.21 29.18
N GLU A 420 -19.43 19.95 28.08
CA GLU A 420 -19.78 20.96 27.05
C GLU A 420 -20.58 22.11 27.64
N LEU A 421 -21.59 21.78 28.44
CA LEU A 421 -22.49 22.74 29.10
C LEU A 421 -21.84 23.39 30.35
N LYS A 422 -20.61 22.98 30.71
CA LYS A 422 -19.89 23.44 31.91
C LYS A 422 -20.72 23.27 33.20
N ILE A 423 -21.41 22.14 33.31
CA ILE A 423 -22.20 21.79 34.51
C ILE A 423 -21.25 21.13 35.51
N GLU A 424 -21.28 21.56 36.77
CA GLU A 424 -20.52 20.95 37.86
C GLU A 424 -21.11 19.60 38.27
N ILE A 425 -20.27 18.55 38.33
CA ILE A 425 -20.70 17.19 38.65
C ILE A 425 -20.73 17.01 40.16
N PRO A 426 -21.90 16.66 40.76
CA PRO A 426 -22.03 16.46 42.20
C PRO A 426 -21.33 15.13 42.62
N LYS A 427 -20.87 15.08 43.87
CA LYS A 427 -20.31 13.85 44.45
C LYS A 427 -21.43 12.87 44.79
N SER A 428 -21.24 11.59 44.48
CA SER A 428 -22.09 10.51 44.95
C SER A 428 -21.64 10.03 46.34
N GLU A 429 -22.61 9.86 47.25
CA GLU A 429 -22.33 9.34 48.58
C GLU A 429 -22.29 7.81 48.61
N LYS A 430 -23.11 7.17 47.79
CA LYS A 430 -23.16 5.71 47.58
C LYS A 430 -23.35 5.43 46.11
N PHE A 431 -22.68 4.40 45.63
CA PHE A 431 -22.79 3.94 44.24
C PHE A 431 -22.91 2.44 44.21
N ASN A 432 -23.85 1.93 43.43
CA ASN A 432 -24.02 0.50 43.20
C ASN A 432 -24.39 0.22 41.74
N TYR A 433 -23.87 -0.84 41.19
CA TYR A 433 -24.15 -1.33 39.84
C TYR A 433 -25.30 -2.34 39.89
N LEU A 434 -26.32 -2.13 39.08
CA LEU A 434 -27.45 -3.06 38.92
C LEU A 434 -27.23 -3.89 37.65
N PRO A 435 -26.73 -5.15 37.74
CA PRO A 435 -26.33 -5.94 36.58
C PRO A 435 -27.47 -6.04 35.54
N GLY A 436 -27.18 -5.59 34.30
CA GLY A 436 -28.12 -5.62 33.17
C GLY A 436 -29.32 -4.64 33.29
N LYS A 437 -29.36 -3.77 34.31
CA LYS A 437 -30.48 -2.88 34.58
C LYS A 437 -30.08 -1.41 34.63
N GLY A 438 -28.87 -1.07 35.09
CA GLY A 438 -28.41 0.30 35.23
C GLY A 438 -27.57 0.56 36.48
N LEU A 439 -27.69 1.77 37.01
CA LEU A 439 -26.90 2.27 38.13
C LEU A 439 -27.84 2.85 39.20
N GLU A 440 -27.41 2.77 40.45
CA GLU A 440 -28.10 3.46 41.56
C GLU A 440 -27.12 4.11 42.53
N GLY A 441 -27.55 5.13 43.23
CA GLY A 441 -26.71 5.81 44.20
C GLY A 441 -27.47 6.91 44.96
N ILE A 442 -26.77 7.61 45.86
CA ILE A 442 -27.29 8.73 46.60
C ILE A 442 -26.54 10.00 46.18
N ILE A 443 -27.27 11.00 45.74
CA ILE A 443 -26.74 12.32 45.37
C ILE A 443 -27.52 13.37 46.17
N GLU A 444 -26.79 14.14 46.98
CA GLU A 444 -27.38 15.21 47.81
C GLU A 444 -28.57 14.72 48.67
N GLY A 445 -28.43 13.53 49.26
CA GLY A 445 -29.44 12.89 50.09
C GLY A 445 -30.67 12.34 49.34
N LYS A 446 -30.67 12.37 47.97
CA LYS A 446 -31.73 11.81 47.13
C LYS A 446 -31.29 10.43 46.61
N GLU A 447 -32.16 9.42 46.72
CA GLU A 447 -31.96 8.13 46.10
C GLU A 447 -32.18 8.28 44.59
N MET A 448 -31.16 7.96 43.81
CA MET A 448 -31.21 8.09 42.36
C MET A 448 -30.92 6.77 41.68
N LYS A 449 -31.61 6.55 40.56
CA LYS A 449 -31.33 5.42 39.64
C LYS A 449 -31.31 5.90 38.20
N VAL A 450 -30.34 5.40 37.46
CA VAL A 450 -30.22 5.57 36.00
C VAL A 450 -30.39 4.19 35.40
N VAL A 451 -31.53 3.92 34.76
CA VAL A 451 -31.95 2.55 34.41
C VAL A 451 -32.55 2.45 33.01
N GLY A 452 -32.41 1.27 32.41
CA GLY A 452 -33.05 0.96 31.14
C GLY A 452 -34.54 0.66 31.22
N PRO A 453 -35.27 0.59 30.09
CA PRO A 453 -36.73 0.36 30.04
C PRO A 453 -37.16 -0.98 30.66
N ASN A 454 -36.32 -1.99 30.67
CA ASN A 454 -36.61 -3.30 31.24
C ASN A 454 -36.78 -3.22 32.78
N TYR A 455 -35.99 -2.38 33.44
CA TYR A 455 -36.15 -2.15 34.89
C TYR A 455 -37.53 -1.62 35.25
N LEU A 456 -38.06 -0.68 34.46
CA LEU A 456 -39.38 -0.11 34.67
C LEU A 456 -40.50 -1.16 34.52
N LYS A 457 -40.37 -2.02 33.50
CA LYS A 457 -41.31 -3.13 33.28
C LYS A 457 -41.29 -4.12 34.44
N GLU A 458 -40.15 -4.51 34.95
CA GLU A 458 -40.01 -5.43 36.09
C GLU A 458 -40.58 -4.84 37.39
N GLN A 459 -40.41 -3.53 37.57
CA GLN A 459 -40.93 -2.84 38.75
C GLN A 459 -42.40 -2.36 38.59
N ASN A 460 -43.06 -2.69 37.45
CA ASN A 460 -44.42 -2.27 37.12
C ASN A 460 -44.63 -0.74 37.17
N ILE A 461 -43.57 0.03 36.87
CA ILE A 461 -43.65 1.50 36.85
C ILE A 461 -44.25 1.92 35.50
N LYS A 462 -45.45 2.53 35.53
CA LYS A 462 -46.12 3.04 34.32
C LYS A 462 -45.60 4.44 34.01
N ILE A 463 -45.28 4.69 32.75
CA ILE A 463 -44.92 6.00 32.21
C ILE A 463 -46.07 6.44 31.31
N THR A 464 -46.53 7.68 31.50
CA THR A 464 -47.61 8.30 30.71
C THR A 464 -47.14 8.77 29.32
N ASP A 465 -45.86 8.95 29.13
CA ASP A 465 -45.26 9.40 27.87
C ASP A 465 -44.59 8.21 27.18
N THR A 466 -45.21 7.70 26.13
CA THR A 466 -44.67 6.55 25.36
C THR A 466 -43.71 7.04 24.29
N ILE A 467 -42.44 6.57 24.36
CA ILE A 467 -41.41 6.84 23.35
C ILE A 467 -41.55 5.78 22.24
N ASP A 468 -42.71 5.76 21.56
CA ASP A 468 -43.01 4.69 20.60
C ASP A 468 -42.20 4.74 19.30
N ASN A 469 -41.58 5.89 18.99
CA ASN A 469 -40.89 6.11 17.70
C ASN A 469 -39.40 6.43 17.80
N PHE A 470 -38.78 6.39 18.99
CA PHE A 470 -37.35 6.67 19.08
C PHE A 470 -36.50 5.43 18.72
N THR A 471 -35.55 5.63 17.84
CA THR A 471 -34.67 4.59 17.33
C THR A 471 -33.26 4.71 17.95
N GLY A 472 -33.16 4.59 19.26
CA GLY A 472 -31.90 4.69 20.01
C GLY A 472 -32.03 4.07 21.39
N THR A 473 -31.05 4.33 22.25
CA THR A 473 -31.06 3.89 23.64
C THR A 473 -31.80 4.93 24.50
N VAL A 474 -32.76 4.47 25.29
CA VAL A 474 -33.49 5.29 26.26
C VAL A 474 -33.06 4.89 27.66
N VAL A 475 -32.76 5.86 28.48
CA VAL A 475 -32.37 5.70 29.87
C VAL A 475 -33.29 6.56 30.74
N TYR A 476 -33.88 5.97 31.74
CA TYR A 476 -34.79 6.64 32.66
C TYR A 476 -34.08 7.04 33.95
N ILE A 477 -34.41 8.23 34.43
CA ILE A 477 -33.88 8.79 35.66
C ILE A 477 -34.96 8.73 36.71
N LEU A 478 -34.75 7.95 37.76
CA LEU A 478 -35.63 7.88 38.90
C LEU A 478 -35.00 8.62 40.08
N ILE A 479 -35.78 9.44 40.76
CA ILE A 479 -35.39 10.16 41.97
C ILE A 479 -36.45 9.84 43.07
N ASN A 480 -35.99 9.25 44.19
CA ASN A 480 -36.84 8.79 45.28
C ASN A 480 -38.01 7.91 44.80
N LYS A 481 -37.74 6.99 43.87
CA LYS A 481 -38.67 6.05 43.21
C LYS A 481 -39.63 6.66 42.16
N ASP A 482 -39.68 7.98 42.02
CA ASP A 482 -40.47 8.64 40.98
C ASP A 482 -39.66 8.80 39.71
N VAL A 483 -40.27 8.62 38.54
CA VAL A 483 -39.60 8.89 37.26
C VAL A 483 -39.50 10.40 37.06
N ALA A 484 -38.28 10.92 37.15
CA ALA A 484 -38.02 12.35 36.99
C ALA A 484 -37.92 12.74 35.50
N GLY A 485 -37.47 11.84 34.65
CA GLY A 485 -37.34 12.06 33.21
C GLY A 485 -36.62 10.92 32.50
N TYR A 486 -36.30 11.13 31.25
CA TYR A 486 -35.48 10.20 30.47
C TYR A 486 -34.49 10.92 29.56
N PHE A 487 -33.46 10.21 29.22
CA PHE A 487 -32.46 10.62 28.25
C PHE A 487 -32.50 9.69 27.06
N THR A 488 -32.31 10.24 25.86
CA THR A 488 -32.19 9.46 24.65
C THR A 488 -30.78 9.58 24.08
N PHE A 489 -30.23 8.46 23.67
CA PHE A 489 -28.91 8.38 23.09
C PHE A 489 -28.97 7.71 21.71
N SER A 490 -28.25 8.23 20.76
CA SER A 490 -28.06 7.58 19.45
C SER A 490 -26.63 7.71 18.99
N ASP A 491 -26.19 6.73 18.20
CA ASP A 491 -24.91 6.79 17.52
C ASP A 491 -25.08 7.62 16.25
N GLN A 492 -24.29 8.69 16.13
CA GLN A 492 -24.42 9.63 15.02
C GLN A 492 -23.78 9.07 13.75
N ILE A 493 -24.52 9.15 12.63
CA ILE A 493 -24.00 8.88 11.29
C ILE A 493 -22.92 9.92 10.99
N ARG A 494 -21.78 9.46 10.44
CA ARG A 494 -20.72 10.35 9.98
C ARG A 494 -21.18 11.11 8.75
N GLU A 495 -20.81 12.37 8.63
CA GLU A 495 -21.11 13.17 7.44
C GLU A 495 -20.50 12.56 6.17
N SER A 496 -19.27 12.06 6.28
CA SER A 496 -18.57 11.36 5.20
C SER A 496 -19.23 10.04 4.73
N SER A 497 -20.12 9.45 5.56
CA SER A 497 -20.87 8.25 5.16
C SER A 497 -21.84 8.53 4.02
N PHE A 498 -22.48 9.71 4.01
CA PHE A 498 -23.37 10.11 2.92
C PHE A 498 -22.63 10.21 1.60
N GLU A 499 -21.45 10.86 1.60
CA GLU A 499 -20.59 10.98 0.42
C GLU A 499 -20.08 9.60 -0.05
N ALA A 500 -19.63 8.75 0.89
CA ALA A 500 -19.12 7.42 0.58
C ALA A 500 -20.17 6.56 -0.14
N ILE A 501 -21.40 6.49 0.41
CA ILE A 501 -22.50 5.71 -0.18
C ILE A 501 -22.86 6.25 -1.57
N GLN A 502 -22.89 7.58 -1.73
CA GLN A 502 -23.17 8.19 -3.04
C GLN A 502 -22.11 7.81 -4.08
N ILE A 503 -20.83 7.95 -3.76
CA ILE A 503 -19.71 7.61 -4.66
C ILE A 503 -19.79 6.14 -5.09
N LEU A 504 -20.07 5.22 -4.14
CA LEU A 504 -20.18 3.79 -4.43
C LEU A 504 -21.38 3.47 -5.32
N LYS A 505 -22.52 4.13 -5.11
CA LYS A 505 -23.69 3.98 -5.99
C LYS A 505 -23.43 4.48 -7.40
N GLU A 506 -22.77 5.62 -7.54
CA GLU A 506 -22.36 6.15 -8.86
C GLU A 506 -21.40 5.19 -9.57
N ALA A 507 -20.60 4.44 -8.80
CA ALA A 507 -19.73 3.38 -9.33
C ALA A 507 -20.47 2.05 -9.66
N GLY A 508 -21.79 1.98 -9.40
CA GLY A 508 -22.63 0.81 -9.66
C GLY A 508 -22.49 -0.30 -8.60
N ILE A 509 -22.04 0.04 -7.38
CA ILE A 509 -21.81 -0.92 -6.29
C ILE A 509 -23.02 -0.87 -5.34
N LYS A 510 -23.56 -2.02 -5.01
CA LYS A 510 -24.66 -2.20 -4.06
C LYS A 510 -24.15 -2.06 -2.64
N ASN A 511 -24.84 -1.23 -1.83
CA ASN A 511 -24.45 -0.91 -0.45
C ASN A 511 -25.44 -1.52 0.54
N LEU A 512 -24.98 -2.40 1.41
CA LEU A 512 -25.78 -3.06 2.43
C LEU A 512 -25.31 -2.71 3.84
N LEU A 513 -26.25 -2.37 4.71
CA LEU A 513 -25.99 -2.19 6.14
C LEU A 513 -26.04 -3.53 6.85
N LEU A 514 -25.08 -3.82 7.72
CA LEU A 514 -25.09 -4.98 8.61
C LEU A 514 -25.03 -4.49 10.06
N THR A 515 -25.96 -4.93 10.89
CA THR A 515 -26.01 -4.49 12.30
C THR A 515 -26.68 -5.50 13.23
N GLY A 516 -26.25 -5.54 14.48
CA GLY A 516 -26.94 -6.26 15.56
C GLY A 516 -28.19 -5.55 16.06
N ASP A 517 -28.44 -4.32 15.63
CA ASP A 517 -29.62 -3.56 16.04
C ASP A 517 -30.91 -4.16 15.46
N ASN A 518 -32.01 -3.76 16.05
CA ASN A 518 -33.35 -4.15 15.61
C ASN A 518 -33.69 -3.56 14.23
N GLU A 519 -34.69 -4.13 13.59
CA GLU A 519 -35.11 -3.79 12.22
C GLU A 519 -35.46 -2.30 12.04
N LYS A 520 -36.12 -1.67 13.06
CA LYS A 520 -36.49 -0.25 13.00
C LYS A 520 -35.27 0.67 12.91
N VAL A 521 -34.23 0.40 13.71
CA VAL A 521 -32.97 1.17 13.71
C VAL A 521 -32.22 0.94 12.39
N ALA A 522 -32.07 -0.32 11.98
CA ALA A 522 -31.38 -0.67 10.75
C ALA A 522 -32.04 -0.03 9.51
N LYS A 523 -33.37 -0.10 9.44
CA LYS A 523 -34.13 0.52 8.36
C LYS A 523 -33.92 2.02 8.32
N LYS A 524 -34.04 2.70 9.46
CA LYS A 524 -33.85 4.17 9.53
C LYS A 524 -32.46 4.57 9.04
N VAL A 525 -31.40 3.94 9.52
CA VAL A 525 -30.03 4.25 9.09
C VAL A 525 -29.84 3.98 7.60
N SER A 526 -30.38 2.86 7.10
CA SER A 526 -30.33 2.51 5.68
C SER A 526 -31.08 3.52 4.81
N ASP A 527 -32.26 3.96 5.24
CA ASP A 527 -33.09 4.95 4.53
C ASP A 527 -32.41 6.34 4.55
N ASP A 528 -31.89 6.78 5.70
CA ASP A 528 -31.20 8.07 5.88
C ASP A 528 -29.96 8.13 4.95
N LEU A 529 -29.16 7.06 4.87
CA LEU A 529 -27.99 6.95 3.98
C LEU A 529 -28.35 6.56 2.55
N LYS A 530 -29.64 6.31 2.26
CA LYS A 530 -30.13 5.84 0.96
C LYS A 530 -29.42 4.56 0.49
N MET A 531 -29.15 3.61 1.38
CA MET A 531 -28.52 2.32 1.05
C MET A 531 -29.47 1.41 0.26
N ASP A 532 -28.94 0.35 -0.34
CA ASP A 532 -29.73 -0.58 -1.16
C ASP A 532 -30.44 -1.66 -0.32
N GLY A 533 -30.11 -1.73 0.97
CA GLY A 533 -30.76 -2.64 1.92
C GLY A 533 -30.04 -2.71 3.26
N TYR A 534 -30.61 -3.53 4.15
CA TYR A 534 -30.05 -3.76 5.49
C TYR A 534 -30.23 -5.21 5.93
N LEU A 535 -29.36 -5.63 6.85
CA LEU A 535 -29.38 -6.91 7.55
C LEU A 535 -29.38 -6.59 9.05
N ALA A 536 -30.55 -6.74 9.69
CA ALA A 536 -30.77 -6.39 11.08
C ALA A 536 -30.73 -7.62 11.99
N ASN A 537 -30.57 -7.44 13.31
CA ASN A 537 -30.53 -8.48 14.33
C ASN A 537 -29.47 -9.55 14.05
N VAL A 538 -28.35 -9.19 13.42
CA VAL A 538 -27.27 -10.12 13.05
C VAL A 538 -26.28 -10.22 14.20
N LEU A 539 -26.16 -11.41 14.78
CA LEU A 539 -25.19 -11.67 15.84
C LEU A 539 -23.76 -11.77 15.26
N PRO A 540 -22.71 -11.52 16.05
CA PRO A 540 -21.35 -11.54 15.56
C PRO A 540 -20.95 -12.82 14.79
N HIS A 541 -21.40 -13.98 15.25
CA HIS A 541 -21.13 -15.26 14.60
C HIS A 541 -21.93 -15.48 13.30
N ASP A 542 -23.07 -14.78 13.11
CA ASP A 542 -23.89 -14.89 11.90
C ASP A 542 -23.42 -13.96 10.77
N LYS A 543 -22.57 -12.96 11.08
CA LYS A 543 -22.04 -12.03 10.07
C LYS A 543 -21.32 -12.74 8.94
N LEU A 544 -20.52 -13.76 9.28
CA LEU A 544 -19.81 -14.61 8.31
C LEU A 544 -20.80 -15.34 7.36
N GLU A 545 -21.87 -15.88 7.88
CA GLU A 545 -22.87 -16.60 7.06
C GLU A 545 -23.60 -15.66 6.09
N LYS A 546 -23.81 -14.39 6.49
CA LYS A 546 -24.40 -13.38 5.59
C LYS A 546 -23.46 -13.04 4.43
N VAL A 547 -22.16 -12.99 4.63
CA VAL A 547 -21.17 -12.82 3.57
C VAL A 547 -21.23 -14.02 2.61
N LYS A 548 -21.19 -15.25 3.13
CA LYS A 548 -21.28 -16.47 2.31
C LYS A 548 -22.59 -16.55 1.51
N GLU A 549 -23.71 -16.15 2.11
CA GLU A 549 -25.02 -16.14 1.44
C GLU A 549 -24.99 -15.24 0.19
N LEU A 550 -24.38 -14.07 0.26
CA LEU A 550 -24.24 -13.18 -0.89
C LEU A 550 -23.25 -13.74 -1.94
N GLN A 551 -22.13 -14.30 -1.50
CA GLN A 551 -21.17 -14.94 -2.40
C GLN A 551 -21.79 -16.13 -3.17
N THR A 552 -22.65 -16.94 -2.53
CA THR A 552 -23.36 -18.05 -3.21
C THR A 552 -24.39 -17.56 -4.23
N LYS A 553 -24.87 -16.32 -4.12
CA LYS A 553 -25.72 -15.66 -5.12
C LYS A 553 -24.92 -15.06 -6.29
N GLY A 554 -23.60 -15.23 -6.30
CA GLY A 554 -22.71 -14.73 -7.35
C GLY A 554 -22.24 -13.31 -7.16
N GLU A 555 -22.49 -12.69 -5.99
CA GLU A 555 -21.98 -11.38 -5.65
C GLU A 555 -20.48 -11.46 -5.30
N TYR A 556 -19.71 -10.45 -5.71
CA TYR A 556 -18.34 -10.24 -5.26
C TYR A 556 -18.36 -9.26 -4.10
N VAL A 557 -18.12 -9.78 -2.91
CA VAL A 557 -18.46 -9.09 -1.65
C VAL A 557 -17.24 -8.45 -1.01
N ALA A 558 -17.33 -7.13 -0.74
CA ALA A 558 -16.46 -6.47 0.23
C ALA A 558 -17.17 -6.39 1.59
N MET A 559 -16.44 -6.62 2.68
CA MET A 559 -16.90 -6.41 4.06
C MET A 559 -16.07 -5.35 4.73
N THR A 560 -16.73 -4.42 5.42
CA THR A 560 -16.07 -3.37 6.20
C THR A 560 -16.50 -3.42 7.66
N GLY A 561 -15.56 -3.29 8.58
CA GLY A 561 -15.83 -3.31 10.03
C GLY A 561 -14.63 -2.91 10.86
N ASP A 562 -14.78 -2.84 12.18
CA ASP A 562 -13.73 -2.46 13.14
C ASP A 562 -12.76 -3.61 13.48
N GLY A 563 -13.05 -4.80 13.04
CA GLY A 563 -12.19 -5.98 13.05
C GLY A 563 -12.27 -6.84 14.30
N VAL A 564 -12.76 -6.39 15.44
CA VAL A 564 -12.79 -7.22 16.65
C VAL A 564 -13.91 -8.26 16.57
N ASN A 565 -15.13 -7.80 16.27
CA ASN A 565 -16.31 -8.65 16.16
C ASN A 565 -16.53 -9.16 14.73
N ASP A 566 -15.89 -8.51 13.75
CA ASP A 566 -16.08 -8.75 12.31
C ASP A 566 -14.98 -9.59 11.68
N ALA A 567 -13.92 -9.93 12.42
CA ALA A 567 -12.76 -10.65 11.91
C ALA A 567 -13.11 -11.89 11.05
N PRO A 568 -14.04 -12.78 11.46
CA PRO A 568 -14.42 -13.92 10.63
C PRO A 568 -15.13 -13.51 9.33
N ALA A 569 -15.95 -12.47 9.36
CA ALA A 569 -16.66 -11.97 8.18
C ALA A 569 -15.72 -11.22 7.22
N LEU A 570 -14.75 -10.45 7.76
CA LEU A 570 -13.68 -9.80 6.99
C LEU A 570 -12.81 -10.83 6.27
N ALA A 571 -12.42 -11.90 6.97
CA ALA A 571 -11.62 -12.99 6.37
C ALA A 571 -12.38 -13.78 5.31
N GLN A 572 -13.71 -13.91 5.41
CA GLN A 572 -14.56 -14.62 4.46
C GLN A 572 -14.83 -13.82 3.19
N ALA A 573 -14.91 -12.50 3.30
CA ALA A 573 -15.22 -11.62 2.17
C ALA A 573 -14.16 -11.75 1.06
N ASP A 574 -14.52 -11.41 -0.18
CA ASP A 574 -13.57 -11.36 -1.29
C ASP A 574 -12.56 -10.21 -1.13
N VAL A 575 -12.96 -9.18 -0.38
CA VAL A 575 -12.11 -8.09 0.07
C VAL A 575 -12.53 -7.68 1.48
N GLY A 576 -11.71 -7.98 2.47
CA GLY A 576 -11.90 -7.56 3.86
C GLY A 576 -11.23 -6.22 4.12
N ILE A 577 -11.98 -5.23 4.61
CA ILE A 577 -11.51 -3.87 4.88
C ILE A 577 -11.71 -3.54 6.36
N ALA A 578 -10.63 -3.46 7.12
CA ALA A 578 -10.68 -3.02 8.52
C ALA A 578 -10.62 -1.49 8.60
N VAL A 579 -11.45 -0.90 9.45
CA VAL A 579 -11.58 0.55 9.63
C VAL A 579 -11.07 0.96 11.01
N GLY A 580 -10.18 1.96 11.04
CA GLY A 580 -9.58 2.48 12.26
C GLY A 580 -8.24 1.85 12.61
N SER A 581 -7.45 2.56 13.45
CA SER A 581 -6.17 2.07 14.02
C SER A 581 -6.39 0.92 15.02
N GLY A 582 -7.49 0.21 14.84
CA GLY A 582 -8.06 -0.79 15.71
C GLY A 582 -7.08 -1.91 16.03
N THR A 583 -7.48 -2.75 16.87
CA THR A 583 -6.83 -3.88 17.49
C THR A 583 -5.91 -4.67 16.54
N ASP A 584 -4.83 -5.21 17.08
CA ASP A 584 -3.92 -6.13 16.37
C ASP A 584 -4.68 -7.27 15.64
N VAL A 585 -5.86 -7.66 16.12
CA VAL A 585 -6.74 -8.69 15.51
C VAL A 585 -7.31 -8.26 14.15
N ALA A 586 -7.74 -7.00 14.00
CA ALA A 586 -8.23 -6.48 12.72
C ALA A 586 -7.09 -6.43 11.69
N ALA A 587 -5.90 -6.01 12.14
CA ALA A 587 -4.71 -5.96 11.30
C ALA A 587 -4.27 -7.35 10.82
N GLU A 588 -4.56 -8.42 11.58
CA GLU A 588 -4.20 -9.80 11.21
C GLU A 588 -5.19 -10.47 10.26
N THR A 589 -6.45 -10.04 10.22
CA THR A 589 -7.50 -10.72 9.46
C THR A 589 -7.92 -10.01 8.18
N ALA A 590 -7.87 -8.67 8.13
CA ALA A 590 -8.28 -7.89 6.97
C ALA A 590 -7.23 -7.90 5.84
N ASP A 591 -7.69 -7.80 4.62
CA ASP A 591 -6.86 -7.63 3.43
C ASP A 591 -6.28 -6.22 3.30
N ILE A 592 -7.06 -5.23 3.76
CA ILE A 592 -6.73 -3.81 3.69
C ILE A 592 -7.13 -3.15 5.01
N ILE A 593 -6.27 -2.27 5.52
CA ILE A 593 -6.49 -1.56 6.76
C ILE A 593 -6.55 -0.06 6.43
N LEU A 594 -7.63 0.59 6.86
CA LEU A 594 -7.77 2.04 6.82
C LEU A 594 -7.35 2.59 8.17
N VAL A 595 -6.30 3.41 8.17
CA VAL A 595 -5.78 4.06 9.39
C VAL A 595 -6.81 4.99 9.98
N ASN A 596 -7.51 5.72 9.11
CA ASN A 596 -8.60 6.61 9.49
C ASN A 596 -9.93 5.85 9.49
N SER A 597 -10.80 6.24 10.40
CA SER A 597 -12.17 5.71 10.41
C SER A 597 -13.10 6.51 9.50
N ASP A 598 -12.64 6.91 8.30
CA ASP A 598 -13.45 7.67 7.35
C ASP A 598 -14.06 6.74 6.28
N PRO A 599 -15.39 6.59 6.22
CA PRO A 599 -16.07 5.80 5.18
C PRO A 599 -15.76 6.22 3.77
N LYS A 600 -15.42 7.49 3.53
CA LYS A 600 -15.03 7.99 2.21
C LYS A 600 -13.76 7.32 1.69
N ASP A 601 -12.84 6.94 2.59
CA ASP A 601 -11.62 6.23 2.22
C ASP A 601 -11.91 4.83 1.70
N ILE A 602 -13.01 4.19 2.12
CA ILE A 602 -13.48 2.91 1.57
C ILE A 602 -13.86 3.08 0.10
N ALA A 603 -14.64 4.10 -0.22
CA ALA A 603 -15.03 4.39 -1.60
C ALA A 603 -13.80 4.73 -2.47
N ASN A 604 -12.92 5.58 -1.96
CA ASN A 604 -11.68 5.94 -2.62
C ASN A 604 -10.77 4.74 -2.88
N LEU A 605 -10.65 3.83 -1.91
CA LEU A 605 -9.88 2.59 -2.02
C LEU A 605 -10.36 1.72 -3.19
N ILE A 606 -11.66 1.51 -3.31
CA ILE A 606 -12.24 0.68 -4.38
C ILE A 606 -11.99 1.30 -5.74
N LEU A 607 -12.23 2.61 -5.89
CA LEU A 607 -11.95 3.34 -7.14
C LEU A 607 -10.47 3.33 -7.48
N PHE A 608 -9.61 3.44 -6.47
CA PHE A 608 -8.16 3.36 -6.63
C PHE A 608 -7.69 1.97 -7.08
N GLY A 609 -8.24 0.90 -6.50
CA GLY A 609 -7.99 -0.49 -6.94
C GLY A 609 -8.33 -0.67 -8.43
N LYS A 610 -9.51 -0.18 -8.85
CA LYS A 610 -9.96 -0.20 -10.24
C LYS A 610 -9.03 0.59 -11.17
N ALA A 611 -8.63 1.81 -10.77
CA ALA A 611 -7.71 2.64 -11.55
C ALA A 611 -6.32 2.00 -11.67
N THR A 612 -5.82 1.41 -10.59
CA THR A 612 -4.53 0.72 -10.54
C THR A 612 -4.52 -0.48 -11.49
N TYR A 613 -5.53 -1.34 -11.43
CA TYR A 613 -5.65 -2.48 -12.33
C TYR A 613 -5.70 -2.05 -13.81
N ASN A 614 -6.50 -1.03 -14.13
CA ASN A 614 -6.58 -0.51 -15.50
C ASN A 614 -5.21 -0.01 -15.99
N LYS A 615 -4.41 0.62 -15.12
CA LYS A 615 -3.04 1.02 -15.45
C LYS A 615 -2.10 -0.16 -15.70
N MET A 616 -2.24 -1.24 -14.93
CA MET A 616 -1.48 -2.48 -15.17
C MET A 616 -1.81 -3.06 -16.54
N ILE A 617 -3.08 -3.17 -16.89
CA ILE A 617 -3.52 -3.69 -18.20
C ILE A 617 -3.04 -2.78 -19.34
N GLN A 618 -3.16 -1.46 -19.20
CA GLN A 618 -2.61 -0.52 -20.19
C GLN A 618 -1.11 -0.72 -20.38
N ASN A 619 -0.36 -0.87 -19.29
CA ASN A 619 1.09 -1.11 -19.36
C ASN A 619 1.42 -2.43 -20.04
N LEU A 620 0.67 -3.51 -19.77
CA LEU A 620 0.86 -4.79 -20.45
C LEU A 620 0.63 -4.67 -21.97
N TRP A 621 -0.39 -3.91 -22.38
CA TRP A 621 -0.62 -3.64 -23.81
C TRP A 621 0.51 -2.83 -24.44
N TRP A 622 0.99 -1.77 -23.79
CA TRP A 622 2.13 -0.99 -24.29
C TRP A 622 3.42 -1.78 -24.31
N ALA A 623 3.61 -2.71 -23.36
CA ALA A 623 4.82 -3.53 -23.26
C ALA A 623 4.90 -4.68 -24.26
N ALA A 624 3.76 -5.25 -24.65
CA ALA A 624 3.72 -6.46 -25.49
C ALA A 624 2.99 -6.28 -26.82
N GLY A 625 2.03 -5.33 -26.90
CA GLY A 625 1.14 -5.20 -28.05
C GLY A 625 1.85 -4.82 -29.35
N TYR A 626 2.91 -4.00 -29.28
CA TYR A 626 3.68 -3.61 -30.45
C TYR A 626 4.40 -4.81 -31.10
N ASN A 627 4.75 -5.84 -30.32
CA ASN A 627 5.43 -7.04 -30.81
C ASN A 627 4.61 -7.82 -31.86
N ILE A 628 3.29 -7.71 -31.82
CA ILE A 628 2.39 -8.35 -32.78
C ILE A 628 2.70 -7.88 -34.21
N LEU A 629 3.03 -6.59 -34.38
CA LEU A 629 3.40 -6.02 -35.68
C LEU A 629 4.90 -6.05 -35.91
N ALA A 630 5.68 -5.82 -34.87
CA ALA A 630 7.12 -5.66 -34.98
C ALA A 630 7.87 -6.98 -35.27
N ILE A 631 7.43 -8.12 -34.71
CA ILE A 631 8.04 -9.44 -34.97
C ILE A 631 7.93 -9.85 -36.45
N PRO A 632 6.76 -9.83 -37.12
CA PRO A 632 6.68 -10.11 -38.54
C PRO A 632 7.53 -9.17 -39.41
N LEU A 633 7.59 -7.87 -39.07
CA LEU A 633 8.44 -6.90 -39.77
C LEU A 633 9.93 -7.22 -39.60
N ALA A 634 10.35 -7.59 -38.39
CA ALA A 634 11.73 -8.02 -38.09
C ALA A 634 12.10 -9.29 -38.84
N ALA A 635 11.14 -10.24 -38.92
CA ALA A 635 11.33 -11.47 -39.70
C ALA A 635 11.42 -11.22 -41.22
N GLY A 636 11.10 -10.00 -41.68
CA GLY A 636 11.22 -9.64 -43.09
C GLY A 636 9.98 -9.97 -43.94
N VAL A 637 8.79 -10.08 -43.34
CA VAL A 637 7.56 -10.37 -44.09
C VAL A 637 7.30 -9.32 -45.18
N LEU A 638 7.67 -8.07 -44.96
CA LEU A 638 7.54 -6.98 -45.94
C LEU A 638 8.79 -6.71 -46.75
N TYR A 639 9.75 -7.66 -46.83
CA TYR A 639 10.98 -7.54 -47.59
C TYR A 639 10.72 -7.16 -49.07
N LYS A 640 9.74 -7.76 -49.73
CA LYS A 640 9.36 -7.48 -51.13
C LYS A 640 8.94 -6.01 -51.37
N TRP A 641 8.51 -5.30 -50.35
CA TRP A 641 8.15 -3.90 -50.40
C TRP A 641 9.27 -2.96 -49.90
N GLY A 642 10.48 -3.49 -49.66
CA GLY A 642 11.60 -2.71 -49.17
C GLY A 642 11.52 -2.30 -47.71
N ILE A 643 10.56 -2.83 -46.94
CA ILE A 643 10.39 -2.52 -45.53
C ILE A 643 11.07 -3.58 -44.68
N MET A 644 12.14 -3.19 -44.00
CA MET A 644 12.90 -4.05 -43.10
C MET A 644 13.27 -3.29 -41.81
N LEU A 645 13.33 -4.01 -40.73
CA LEU A 645 13.84 -3.49 -39.45
C LEU A 645 15.28 -4.00 -39.25
N SER A 646 16.15 -3.12 -38.75
CA SER A 646 17.47 -3.51 -38.27
C SER A 646 17.41 -3.86 -36.76
N PRO A 647 18.39 -4.60 -36.21
CA PRO A 647 18.48 -4.87 -34.78
C PRO A 647 18.53 -3.58 -33.95
N ALA A 648 19.21 -2.52 -34.43
CA ALA A 648 19.29 -1.23 -33.76
C ALA A 648 17.91 -0.54 -33.67
N ILE A 649 17.12 -0.52 -34.76
CA ILE A 649 15.75 0.01 -34.75
C ILE A 649 14.87 -0.79 -33.78
N GLY A 650 15.02 -2.12 -33.76
CA GLY A 650 14.34 -3.00 -32.81
C GLY A 650 14.63 -2.62 -31.36
N ALA A 651 15.89 -2.37 -31.03
CA ALA A 651 16.31 -1.94 -29.70
C ALA A 651 15.75 -0.56 -29.30
N VAL A 652 15.70 0.40 -30.25
CA VAL A 652 15.06 1.71 -30.01
C VAL A 652 13.58 1.56 -29.70
N LEU A 653 12.82 0.79 -30.50
CA LEU A 653 11.39 0.57 -30.29
C LEU A 653 11.11 -0.10 -28.92
N MET A 654 11.93 -1.07 -28.53
CA MET A 654 11.86 -1.74 -27.24
C MET A 654 12.10 -0.76 -26.07
N SER A 655 13.14 0.08 -26.17
CA SER A 655 13.47 1.08 -25.15
C SER A 655 12.39 2.16 -25.05
N LEU A 656 11.83 2.59 -26.18
CA LEU A 656 10.71 3.54 -26.23
C LEU A 656 9.47 2.96 -25.54
N SER A 657 9.16 1.67 -25.76
CA SER A 657 8.08 0.97 -25.07
C SER A 657 8.27 1.02 -23.54
N THR A 658 9.49 0.81 -23.04
CA THR A 658 9.81 0.88 -21.61
C THR A 658 9.56 2.29 -21.05
N ILE A 659 9.95 3.34 -21.78
CA ILE A 659 9.70 4.73 -21.39
C ILE A 659 8.19 5.03 -21.33
N VAL A 660 7.44 4.59 -22.32
CA VAL A 660 5.96 4.76 -22.36
C VAL A 660 5.32 4.08 -21.15
N VAL A 661 5.72 2.84 -20.84
CA VAL A 661 5.25 2.09 -19.66
C VAL A 661 5.55 2.86 -18.37
N ALA A 662 6.77 3.40 -18.22
CA ALA A 662 7.16 4.16 -17.05
C ALA A 662 6.35 5.46 -16.89
N ILE A 663 6.17 6.22 -17.97
CA ILE A 663 5.36 7.45 -17.97
C ILE A 663 3.90 7.10 -17.65
N ASN A 664 3.33 6.08 -18.28
CA ASN A 664 1.93 5.69 -18.04
C ASN A 664 1.70 5.28 -16.59
N ALA A 665 2.64 4.56 -15.96
CA ALA A 665 2.58 4.22 -14.54
C ALA A 665 2.60 5.47 -13.65
N GLN A 666 3.46 6.47 -13.96
CA GLN A 666 3.54 7.73 -13.21
C GLN A 666 2.23 8.56 -13.28
N LEU A 667 1.48 8.44 -14.36
CA LEU A 667 0.19 9.12 -14.51
C LEU A 667 -0.88 8.64 -13.50
N LEU A 668 -0.64 7.50 -12.81
CA LEU A 668 -1.52 7.05 -11.72
C LEU A 668 -1.59 8.09 -10.60
N LYS A 669 -0.47 8.79 -10.32
CA LYS A 669 -0.41 9.86 -9.29
C LYS A 669 -1.43 10.98 -9.52
N ARG A 670 -1.70 11.34 -10.78
CA ARG A 670 -2.61 12.45 -11.13
C ARG A 670 -4.11 12.13 -10.99
N ARG A 671 -4.47 10.85 -10.85
CA ARG A 671 -5.89 10.46 -10.76
C ARG A 671 -6.43 10.45 -9.33
N ILE A 672 -5.58 10.68 -8.34
CA ILE A 672 -5.90 10.52 -6.92
C ILE A 672 -5.60 11.80 -6.13
N SER A 673 -4.96 12.79 -6.75
CA SER A 673 -4.87 14.17 -6.24
C SER A 673 -6.24 14.91 -6.54
#